data_5433b43ddb4ef848bf27ad15993e6c6b
#
_entry.id   5433b43ddb4ef848bf27ad15993e6c6b
#
_cell.length_a   1.000
_cell.length_b   1.000
_cell.length_c   1.000
_cell.angle_alpha   90.00
_cell.angle_beta   90.00
_cell.angle_gamma   90.00
#
_symmetry.space_group_name_H-M   'P 1'
#
loop_
_entity.id
_entity.type
_entity.pdbx_description
1 polymer ?
#
loop_
_entity_poly.entity_id
_entity_poly.type
_entity_poly.pdbx_seq_one_letter_code
_entity_poly.pdbx_strand_id
1 'polypeptide(L)'
;ICIMPKQEMPQFTIRQGACVAVYPGATSDEVEERVAKPLEDFIFGYKEVNKKKTYTQSKDGMLIVFMELNDDVEDRDAFWSKFKHGLQAFKTSLPSGVLALQAVDDIADTSALLITMESKQKTYRELNTYIDQLKDRLRRIDAISNLRTYGLQNEQISICLDQNKLAKYGIGSYKVLNDLALQGFTTVSGNLELSQLNMPIHITDSYNNERDVAEQIVYSDPKGNIVRLKDIAQIKREYPKLNKYIESNGNKCVLLSIEMRPGNDIVKMGRDVHQAMDEFEQTLPDDVHINTITDQSRVVSESVITFLRELLISVISVIIVVILLMPRRVAEVSALSIPITIFSSVGIFYIFGMELNTVTLAALIVTLGMVVDDSVVIIDNYMEKLGHGMSRWHAAIAAPREFFMSVLSATLSISLTFFPFLFTMHGDMGDFVQSFPWAMFIILSISLTVSLLLTPYLQYMVIHQGISSQPNPNARKKPLDYLQMGYTWLLKHCFSFPRTTLITGLALIIIGGFIFVNLPQRMMPIAERNQFAVEFYLPNGTTAEKTAQVADSMAHILQRDPQVTAVTTFIGQGSPRFHTTYAPQIGGPNFAQFIVNTVDNSATEEVLDRYADRYANYFPDCYIRFKQMDYNNATYPIEVRVSGDSIRDLKEAAKKIAACMHQIEGINLIRTNYEEPLPGIRVTPDATEANRLGVNKTLLSADLAIHFGDGIPISTLWEGDYPVKMVLKSQNDSDLANEYIPVMGGTSSVPLRQLAKISPDWHDGSIVRRNGVRTISIIGEPLRGFNANKLANKLKEEVSDLSLDPDLHWEIGGMAEKDAETLPQVTSGVMIAALIIFFILLFHFKRISLALVNLSSMTLCIFGAAIGLLITGFDVSLTCILGVVSLMGILVRNGIIMLDYAEELRRDKGLSVKDAAFQAGERRMRPIFLTSAAA
;
A
#
# COMPACT_ATOMS: atom_id res chain seq x y z
N ILE A 1 -18.51 19.71 -5.92
CA ILE A 1 -18.01 19.00 -4.73
C ILE A 1 -18.93 17.84 -4.33
N CYS A 2 -20.27 18.05 -4.25
CA CYS A 2 -21.20 17.00 -3.83
C CYS A 2 -21.33 15.83 -4.81
N ILE A 3 -21.12 16.08 -6.11
CA ILE A 3 -21.35 15.10 -7.20
C ILE A 3 -20.01 14.48 -7.68
N MET A 4 -18.87 15.09 -7.34
CA MET A 4 -17.55 14.59 -7.76
C MET A 4 -17.21 13.28 -7.05
N PRO A 5 -16.63 12.31 -7.77
CA PRO A 5 -16.06 11.12 -7.14
C PRO A 5 -15.00 11.50 -6.10
N LYS A 6 -15.04 10.85 -4.96
CA LYS A 6 -14.12 11.08 -3.85
C LYS A 6 -13.31 9.84 -3.60
N GLN A 7 -12.00 10.03 -3.47
CA GLN A 7 -11.04 8.98 -3.12
C GLN A 7 -10.03 9.53 -2.12
N GLU A 8 -9.36 8.69 -1.40
CA GLU A 8 -8.30 9.13 -0.50
C GLU A 8 -7.08 9.59 -1.28
N MET A 9 -6.59 8.71 -2.15
CA MET A 9 -5.42 8.90 -2.99
C MET A 9 -5.79 8.81 -4.47
N PRO A 10 -4.99 9.35 -5.38
CA PRO A 10 -5.09 9.02 -6.80
C PRO A 10 -5.06 7.50 -7.00
N GLN A 11 -5.67 7.02 -8.07
CA GLN A 11 -5.66 5.60 -8.38
C GLN A 11 -4.22 5.12 -8.63
N PHE A 12 -3.75 4.21 -7.79
CA PHE A 12 -2.48 3.53 -7.99
C PHE A 12 -2.66 2.34 -8.93
N THR A 13 -1.82 2.25 -9.93
CA THR A 13 -1.73 1.05 -10.76
C THR A 13 -0.87 0.03 -10.04
N ILE A 14 -1.49 -0.90 -9.30
CA ILE A 14 -0.74 -1.94 -8.61
C ILE A 14 -0.24 -2.94 -9.66
N ARG A 15 1.09 -2.93 -9.88
CA ARG A 15 1.79 -3.73 -10.87
C ARG A 15 2.29 -5.06 -10.32
N GLN A 16 1.79 -5.46 -9.15
CA GLN A 16 2.19 -6.67 -8.45
C GLN A 16 1.16 -7.78 -8.61
N GLY A 17 1.65 -9.01 -8.65
CA GLY A 17 0.84 -10.22 -8.60
C GLY A 17 1.67 -11.38 -8.09
N ALA A 18 1.04 -12.52 -7.86
CA ALA A 18 1.73 -13.72 -7.44
C ALA A 18 1.36 -14.92 -8.30
N CYS A 19 2.26 -15.89 -8.33
CA CYS A 19 1.98 -17.21 -8.87
C CYS A 19 2.23 -18.25 -7.77
N VAL A 20 1.27 -19.15 -7.54
CA VAL A 20 1.36 -20.18 -6.51
C VAL A 20 1.32 -21.55 -7.17
N ALA A 21 2.30 -22.38 -6.83
CA ALA A 21 2.30 -23.80 -7.20
C ALA A 21 2.25 -24.67 -5.95
N VAL A 22 1.50 -25.75 -6.01
CA VAL A 22 1.38 -26.73 -4.91
C VAL A 22 1.96 -28.07 -5.38
N TYR A 23 3.03 -28.49 -4.71
CA TYR A 23 3.76 -29.74 -5.00
C TYR A 23 3.89 -30.58 -3.72
N PRO A 24 2.83 -31.25 -3.25
CA PRO A 24 2.79 -31.92 -1.97
C PRO A 24 3.89 -32.98 -1.82
N GLY A 25 4.49 -33.07 -0.64
CA GLY A 25 5.53 -34.04 -0.30
C GLY A 25 6.91 -33.76 -0.89
N ALA A 26 7.10 -32.65 -1.58
CA ALA A 26 8.40 -32.16 -2.02
C ALA A 26 9.03 -31.26 -0.95
N THR A 27 10.33 -31.38 -0.72
CA THR A 27 11.09 -30.45 0.13
C THR A 27 11.31 -29.10 -0.57
N SER A 28 11.69 -28.08 0.19
CA SER A 28 11.99 -26.75 -0.35
C SER A 28 13.04 -26.79 -1.47
N ASP A 29 14.08 -27.62 -1.35
CA ASP A 29 15.09 -27.84 -2.39
C ASP A 29 14.49 -28.49 -3.66
N GLU A 30 13.64 -29.50 -3.50
CA GLU A 30 12.98 -30.14 -4.63
C GLU A 30 12.00 -29.21 -5.35
N VAL A 31 11.30 -28.34 -4.58
CA VAL A 31 10.43 -27.30 -5.12
C VAL A 31 11.25 -26.28 -5.89
N GLU A 32 12.40 -25.85 -5.36
CA GLU A 32 13.31 -24.92 -6.05
C GLU A 32 13.78 -25.51 -7.39
N GLU A 33 14.34 -26.73 -7.37
CA GLU A 33 14.96 -27.31 -8.54
C GLU A 33 13.97 -27.69 -9.63
N ARG A 34 12.82 -28.28 -9.25
CA ARG A 34 11.88 -28.90 -10.18
C ARG A 34 10.74 -28.00 -10.62
N VAL A 35 10.43 -26.94 -9.85
CA VAL A 35 9.29 -26.06 -10.11
C VAL A 35 9.73 -24.61 -10.22
N ALA A 36 10.52 -24.09 -9.27
CA ALA A 36 10.85 -22.68 -9.26
C ALA A 36 11.73 -22.27 -10.44
N LYS A 37 12.86 -22.96 -10.69
CA LYS A 37 13.75 -22.64 -11.79
C LYS A 37 13.07 -22.69 -13.17
N PRO A 38 12.34 -23.77 -13.55
CA PRO A 38 11.61 -23.78 -14.82
C PRO A 38 10.54 -22.69 -14.93
N LEU A 39 9.86 -22.38 -13.81
CA LEU A 39 8.83 -21.33 -13.79
C LEU A 39 9.45 -19.93 -13.90
N GLU A 40 10.61 -19.68 -13.29
CA GLU A 40 11.38 -18.45 -13.46
C GLU A 40 11.75 -18.21 -14.91
N ASP A 41 12.28 -19.23 -15.59
CA ASP A 41 12.62 -19.15 -17.01
C ASP A 41 11.41 -18.81 -17.87
N PHE A 42 10.25 -19.42 -17.58
CA PHE A 42 9.00 -19.11 -18.25
C PHE A 42 8.55 -17.66 -17.99
N ILE A 43 8.55 -17.20 -16.74
CA ILE A 43 8.14 -15.84 -16.35
C ILE A 43 9.07 -14.80 -16.98
N PHE A 44 10.38 -15.04 -16.96
CA PHE A 44 11.37 -14.11 -17.49
C PHE A 44 11.40 -14.04 -19.02
N GLY A 45 10.65 -14.91 -19.69
CA GLY A 45 10.35 -14.81 -21.11
C GLY A 45 9.42 -13.65 -21.48
N TYR A 46 8.65 -13.14 -20.51
CA TYR A 46 7.77 -11.99 -20.72
C TYR A 46 8.53 -10.67 -20.52
N LYS A 47 8.47 -9.79 -21.53
CA LYS A 47 9.18 -8.50 -21.50
C LYS A 47 8.60 -7.51 -20.48
N GLU A 48 7.33 -7.67 -20.18
CA GLU A 48 6.55 -6.86 -19.26
C GLU A 48 6.96 -7.09 -17.80
N VAL A 49 7.66 -8.19 -17.48
CA VAL A 49 8.05 -8.54 -16.10
C VAL A 49 9.36 -7.87 -15.69
N ASN A 50 9.35 -7.24 -14.53
CA ASN A 50 10.54 -6.69 -13.89
C ASN A 50 11.33 -7.80 -13.18
N LYS A 51 12.37 -8.31 -13.83
CA LYS A 51 13.17 -9.44 -13.31
C LYS A 51 13.84 -9.12 -11.97
N LYS A 52 14.34 -7.89 -11.77
CA LYS A 52 15.04 -7.49 -10.55
C LYS A 52 14.12 -7.45 -9.33
N LYS A 53 12.84 -7.13 -9.54
CA LYS A 53 11.85 -7.03 -8.47
C LYS A 53 11.04 -8.32 -8.29
N THR A 54 11.17 -9.27 -9.21
CA THR A 54 10.53 -10.59 -9.13
C THR A 54 11.38 -11.54 -8.29
N TYR A 55 10.74 -12.21 -7.32
CA TYR A 55 11.40 -13.19 -6.48
C TYR A 55 10.50 -14.40 -6.23
N THR A 56 11.14 -15.55 -6.03
CA THR A 56 10.49 -16.83 -5.72
C THR A 56 10.80 -17.24 -4.29
N GLN A 57 9.84 -17.88 -3.65
CA GLN A 57 9.97 -18.47 -2.34
C GLN A 57 9.53 -19.92 -2.39
N SER A 58 10.50 -20.84 -2.30
CA SER A 58 10.27 -22.29 -2.26
C SER A 58 10.18 -22.75 -0.82
N LYS A 59 9.04 -23.31 -0.44
CA LYS A 59 8.76 -23.93 0.85
C LYS A 59 8.39 -25.39 0.65
N ASP A 60 8.35 -26.18 1.71
CA ASP A 60 7.87 -27.57 1.64
C ASP A 60 6.47 -27.64 1.03
N GLY A 61 6.37 -28.38 -0.06
CA GLY A 61 5.11 -28.59 -0.79
C GLY A 61 4.54 -27.40 -1.53
N MET A 62 5.18 -26.22 -1.53
CA MET A 62 4.62 -25.00 -2.08
C MET A 62 5.69 -24.07 -2.66
N LEU A 63 5.39 -23.47 -3.81
CA LEU A 63 6.15 -22.37 -4.39
C LEU A 63 5.27 -21.15 -4.45
N ILE A 64 5.84 -20.00 -4.07
CA ILE A 64 5.22 -18.69 -4.25
C ILE A 64 6.18 -17.84 -5.08
N VAL A 65 5.69 -17.26 -6.16
CA VAL A 65 6.43 -16.31 -6.98
C VAL A 65 5.74 -14.96 -6.87
N PHE A 66 6.44 -13.97 -6.36
CA PHE A 66 5.99 -12.59 -6.36
C PHE A 66 6.55 -11.91 -7.61
N MET A 67 5.66 -11.38 -8.42
CA MET A 67 5.98 -10.76 -9.70
C MET A 67 5.66 -9.28 -9.65
N GLU A 68 6.54 -8.45 -10.17
CA GLU A 68 6.27 -7.04 -10.42
C GLU A 68 6.44 -6.76 -11.91
N LEU A 69 5.48 -6.02 -12.48
CA LEU A 69 5.55 -5.59 -13.87
C LEU A 69 6.41 -4.33 -13.98
N ASN A 70 6.96 -4.07 -15.17
CA ASN A 70 7.68 -2.84 -15.45
C ASN A 70 6.73 -1.64 -15.38
N ASP A 71 7.27 -0.47 -15.08
CA ASP A 71 6.50 0.76 -14.88
C ASP A 71 5.81 1.26 -16.17
N ASP A 72 6.28 0.84 -17.33
CA ASP A 72 5.77 1.18 -18.67
C ASP A 72 4.56 0.33 -19.11
N VAL A 73 4.16 -0.66 -18.32
CA VAL A 73 2.99 -1.49 -18.62
C VAL A 73 1.71 -0.74 -18.30
N GLU A 74 1.02 -0.26 -19.34
CA GLU A 74 -0.25 0.48 -19.20
C GLU A 74 -1.45 -0.46 -18.98
N ASP A 75 -1.52 -1.57 -19.75
CA ASP A 75 -2.62 -2.54 -19.68
C ASP A 75 -2.20 -3.81 -18.94
N ARG A 76 -2.27 -3.75 -17.60
CA ARG A 76 -1.97 -4.89 -16.73
C ARG A 76 -2.95 -6.05 -16.91
N ASP A 77 -4.23 -5.76 -17.19
CA ASP A 77 -5.27 -6.80 -17.25
C ASP A 77 -5.08 -7.66 -18.51
N ALA A 78 -4.69 -7.04 -19.61
CA ALA A 78 -4.31 -7.77 -20.83
C ALA A 78 -3.07 -8.65 -20.58
N PHE A 79 -2.06 -8.15 -19.86
CA PHE A 79 -0.91 -8.96 -19.46
C PHE A 79 -1.33 -10.17 -18.62
N TRP A 80 -2.10 -9.97 -17.53
CA TRP A 80 -2.50 -11.05 -16.64
C TRP A 80 -3.36 -12.09 -17.36
N SER A 81 -4.25 -11.66 -18.24
CA SER A 81 -5.04 -12.57 -19.08
C SER A 81 -4.16 -13.45 -19.95
N LYS A 82 -3.21 -12.87 -20.69
CA LYS A 82 -2.22 -13.58 -21.51
C LYS A 82 -1.35 -14.52 -20.67
N PHE A 83 -0.87 -14.05 -19.52
CA PHE A 83 -0.03 -14.80 -18.61
C PHE A 83 -0.76 -16.04 -18.05
N LYS A 84 -1.99 -15.87 -17.54
CA LYS A 84 -2.82 -16.97 -17.04
C LYS A 84 -3.01 -18.06 -18.10
N HIS A 85 -3.23 -17.66 -19.35
CA HIS A 85 -3.39 -18.60 -20.46
C HIS A 85 -2.08 -19.37 -20.74
N GLY A 86 -0.96 -18.65 -20.79
CA GLY A 86 0.36 -19.26 -20.97
C GLY A 86 0.74 -20.19 -19.82
N LEU A 87 0.39 -19.82 -18.59
CA LEU A 87 0.66 -20.58 -17.37
C LEU A 87 -0.03 -21.94 -17.37
N GLN A 88 -1.27 -22.03 -17.89
CA GLN A 88 -2.01 -23.31 -18.01
C GLN A 88 -1.33 -24.26 -19.00
N ALA A 89 -0.83 -23.73 -20.09
CA ALA A 89 -0.04 -24.52 -21.05
C ALA A 89 1.28 -24.97 -20.43
N PHE A 90 1.98 -24.08 -19.73
CA PHE A 90 3.26 -24.37 -19.08
C PHE A 90 3.13 -25.43 -17.97
N LYS A 91 2.00 -25.52 -17.28
CA LYS A 91 1.77 -26.53 -16.25
C LYS A 91 2.04 -27.95 -16.72
N THR A 92 1.81 -28.26 -18.00
CA THR A 92 2.04 -29.61 -18.59
C THR A 92 3.53 -29.98 -18.68
N SER A 93 4.44 -29.01 -18.61
CA SER A 93 5.88 -29.22 -18.61
C SER A 93 6.47 -29.50 -17.23
N LEU A 94 5.70 -29.26 -16.16
CA LEU A 94 6.11 -29.49 -14.78
C LEU A 94 5.90 -30.95 -14.38
N PRO A 95 6.56 -31.42 -13.28
CA PRO A 95 6.35 -32.74 -12.74
C PRO A 95 4.87 -33.06 -12.50
N SER A 96 4.43 -34.28 -12.79
CA SER A 96 3.03 -34.71 -12.62
C SER A 96 2.49 -34.61 -11.19
N GLY A 97 3.38 -34.49 -10.19
CA GLY A 97 3.02 -34.26 -8.79
C GLY A 97 2.60 -32.82 -8.46
N VAL A 98 2.76 -31.85 -9.38
CA VAL A 98 2.30 -30.48 -9.19
C VAL A 98 0.78 -30.42 -9.37
N LEU A 99 0.05 -30.37 -8.25
CA LEU A 99 -1.41 -30.42 -8.26
C LEU A 99 -2.04 -29.12 -8.76
N ALA A 100 -1.53 -28.01 -8.33
CA ALA A 100 -2.05 -26.69 -8.69
C ALA A 100 -0.93 -25.75 -9.15
N LEU A 101 -1.22 -24.93 -10.16
CA LEU A 101 -0.40 -23.81 -10.60
C LEU A 101 -1.36 -22.70 -11.01
N GLN A 102 -1.38 -21.61 -10.24
CA GLN A 102 -2.34 -20.51 -10.41
C GLN A 102 -1.63 -19.17 -10.31
N ALA A 103 -2.02 -18.24 -11.18
CA ALA A 103 -1.67 -16.83 -11.03
C ALA A 103 -2.76 -16.12 -10.22
N VAL A 104 -2.33 -15.31 -9.26
CA VAL A 104 -3.17 -14.50 -8.38
C VAL A 104 -2.81 -13.05 -8.67
N ASP A 105 -3.61 -12.39 -9.49
CA ASP A 105 -3.44 -11.00 -9.90
C ASP A 105 -4.24 -10.02 -9.03
N ASP A 106 -5.14 -10.55 -8.22
CA ASP A 106 -6.05 -9.83 -7.35
C ASP A 106 -5.52 -9.62 -5.91
N ILE A 107 -4.29 -10.02 -5.63
CA ILE A 107 -3.57 -9.64 -4.39
C ILE A 107 -3.49 -8.11 -4.24
N ALA A 108 -3.59 -7.44 -5.36
CA ALA A 108 -3.52 -6.00 -5.49
C ALA A 108 -4.79 -5.26 -5.05
N ASP A 109 -5.95 -5.90 -5.09
CA ASP A 109 -7.23 -5.24 -4.85
C ASP A 109 -7.38 -4.89 -3.36
N THR A 110 -7.63 -3.59 -3.11
CA THR A 110 -7.80 -3.09 -1.75
C THR A 110 -9.26 -3.16 -1.36
N SER A 111 -9.52 -3.72 -0.18
CA SER A 111 -10.87 -3.76 0.39
C SER A 111 -11.34 -2.34 0.73
N ALA A 112 -12.48 -1.93 0.19
CA ALA A 112 -13.11 -0.66 0.55
C ALA A 112 -13.72 -0.73 1.96
N LEU A 113 -14.33 -1.87 2.30
CA LEU A 113 -14.79 -2.17 3.65
C LEU A 113 -14.42 -3.61 4.02
N LEU A 114 -14.02 -3.81 5.28
CA LEU A 114 -13.88 -5.11 5.91
C LEU A 114 -14.86 -5.18 7.06
N ILE A 115 -15.74 -6.16 7.01
CA ILE A 115 -16.74 -6.39 8.05
C ILE A 115 -16.62 -7.81 8.60
N THR A 116 -16.78 -7.97 9.92
CA THR A 116 -16.90 -9.27 10.55
C THR A 116 -18.34 -9.53 10.95
N MET A 117 -18.73 -10.78 10.80
CA MET A 117 -19.95 -11.31 11.42
C MET A 117 -19.54 -12.31 12.49
N GLU A 118 -19.86 -12.01 13.73
CA GLU A 118 -19.40 -12.77 14.88
C GLU A 118 -20.56 -13.29 15.72
N SER A 119 -20.36 -14.46 16.33
CA SER A 119 -21.24 -15.02 17.34
C SER A 119 -20.50 -16.02 18.24
N LYS A 120 -20.86 -16.04 19.53
CA LYS A 120 -20.36 -17.04 20.49
C LYS A 120 -21.09 -18.39 20.37
N GLN A 121 -22.33 -18.39 19.89
CA GLN A 121 -23.21 -19.56 19.94
C GLN A 121 -23.36 -20.24 18.58
N LYS A 122 -23.34 -19.44 17.49
CA LYS A 122 -23.56 -19.94 16.12
C LYS A 122 -22.38 -20.73 15.57
N THR A 123 -22.72 -21.71 14.75
CA THR A 123 -21.75 -22.47 13.97
C THR A 123 -21.26 -21.66 12.75
N TYR A 124 -20.13 -22.04 12.17
CA TYR A 124 -19.65 -21.43 10.92
C TYR A 124 -20.67 -21.59 9.77
N ARG A 125 -21.40 -22.69 9.75
CA ARG A 125 -22.45 -22.93 8.76
C ARG A 125 -23.59 -21.93 8.86
N GLU A 126 -24.06 -21.66 10.07
CA GLU A 126 -25.10 -20.64 10.32
C GLU A 126 -24.60 -19.26 9.96
N LEU A 127 -23.37 -18.89 10.36
CA LEU A 127 -22.74 -17.63 9.98
C LEU A 127 -22.59 -17.48 8.46
N ASN A 128 -22.25 -18.59 7.76
CA ASN A 128 -22.20 -18.57 6.29
C ASN A 128 -23.54 -18.23 5.66
N THR A 129 -24.62 -18.81 6.19
CA THR A 129 -25.98 -18.53 5.69
C THR A 129 -26.34 -17.05 5.82
N TYR A 130 -25.99 -16.43 6.96
CA TYR A 130 -26.22 -14.99 7.15
C TYR A 130 -25.30 -14.13 6.25
N ILE A 131 -24.04 -14.49 6.09
CA ILE A 131 -23.12 -13.81 5.17
C ILE A 131 -23.62 -13.87 3.72
N ASP A 132 -24.11 -15.01 3.26
CA ASP A 132 -24.63 -15.14 1.90
C ASP A 132 -25.89 -14.30 1.69
N GLN A 133 -26.80 -14.25 2.67
CA GLN A 133 -27.94 -13.35 2.65
C GLN A 133 -27.54 -11.87 2.59
N LEU A 134 -26.51 -11.48 3.34
CA LEU A 134 -25.96 -10.13 3.28
C LEU A 134 -25.33 -9.83 1.90
N LYS A 135 -24.54 -10.77 1.36
CA LYS A 135 -23.95 -10.66 0.02
C LYS A 135 -25.03 -10.44 -1.06
N ASP A 136 -26.15 -11.15 -0.98
CA ASP A 136 -27.23 -11.01 -1.94
C ASP A 136 -27.90 -9.62 -1.90
N ARG A 137 -27.93 -8.99 -0.72
CA ARG A 137 -28.38 -7.60 -0.61
C ARG A 137 -27.34 -6.64 -1.17
N LEU A 138 -26.06 -6.82 -0.81
CA LEU A 138 -24.97 -5.95 -1.23
C LEU A 138 -24.71 -6.01 -2.75
N ARG A 139 -24.93 -7.15 -3.41
CA ARG A 139 -24.83 -7.29 -4.87
C ARG A 139 -25.75 -6.37 -5.68
N ARG A 140 -26.76 -5.80 -5.05
CA ARG A 140 -27.68 -4.83 -5.67
C ARG A 140 -27.09 -3.42 -5.76
N ILE A 141 -25.94 -3.18 -5.13
CA ILE A 141 -25.23 -1.90 -5.16
C ILE A 141 -24.27 -1.93 -6.36
N ASP A 142 -24.57 -1.17 -7.41
CA ASP A 142 -23.80 -1.19 -8.67
C ASP A 142 -22.31 -0.80 -8.50
N ALA A 143 -22.00 -0.04 -7.46
CA ALA A 143 -20.63 0.41 -7.18
C ALA A 143 -19.72 -0.71 -6.64
N ILE A 144 -20.26 -1.85 -6.19
CA ILE A 144 -19.51 -2.98 -5.70
C ILE A 144 -18.99 -3.83 -6.86
N SER A 145 -17.68 -4.12 -6.87
CA SER A 145 -17.05 -5.01 -7.84
C SER A 145 -17.04 -6.45 -7.38
N ASN A 146 -16.65 -6.69 -6.13
CA ASN A 146 -16.44 -8.03 -5.61
C ASN A 146 -16.78 -8.14 -4.11
N LEU A 147 -17.20 -9.33 -3.70
CA LEU A 147 -17.56 -9.71 -2.33
C LEU A 147 -16.86 -11.02 -1.99
N ARG A 148 -15.81 -10.96 -1.15
CA ARG A 148 -15.00 -12.12 -0.78
C ARG A 148 -15.19 -12.47 0.69
N THR A 149 -15.38 -13.75 0.99
CA THR A 149 -15.53 -14.26 2.35
C THR A 149 -14.23 -14.91 2.81
N TYR A 150 -13.78 -14.59 4.02
CA TYR A 150 -12.59 -15.15 4.64
C TYR A 150 -12.90 -15.73 6.01
N GLY A 151 -12.10 -16.68 6.46
CA GLY A 151 -12.23 -17.30 7.80
C GLY A 151 -13.35 -18.32 7.91
N LEU A 152 -14.13 -18.56 6.84
CA LEU A 152 -15.17 -19.56 6.83
C LEU A 152 -14.57 -20.95 6.95
N GLN A 153 -15.13 -21.76 7.87
CA GLN A 153 -14.79 -23.18 8.03
C GLN A 153 -15.96 -24.03 7.54
N ASN A 154 -15.68 -24.98 6.63
CA ASN A 154 -16.68 -25.92 6.17
C ASN A 154 -16.65 -27.16 7.04
N GLU A 155 -17.82 -27.73 7.35
CA GLU A 155 -17.95 -28.99 8.00
C GLU A 155 -17.38 -30.12 7.13
N GLN A 156 -16.88 -31.15 7.77
CA GLN A 156 -16.46 -32.37 7.09
C GLN A 156 -17.01 -33.60 7.78
N ILE A 157 -17.20 -34.67 7.03
CA ILE A 157 -17.47 -36.00 7.53
C ILE A 157 -16.13 -36.73 7.63
N SER A 158 -15.63 -36.89 8.87
CA SER A 158 -14.40 -37.60 9.14
C SER A 158 -14.70 -39.08 9.32
N ILE A 159 -14.09 -39.90 8.49
CA ILE A 159 -14.14 -41.35 8.55
C ILE A 159 -12.85 -41.80 9.24
N CYS A 160 -12.94 -42.04 10.56
CA CYS A 160 -11.78 -42.37 11.39
C CYS A 160 -11.61 -43.90 11.44
N LEU A 161 -10.64 -44.43 10.70
CA LEU A 161 -10.37 -45.88 10.66
C LEU A 161 -9.78 -46.37 11.99
N ASP A 162 -10.23 -47.54 12.43
CA ASP A 162 -9.67 -48.28 13.57
C ASP A 162 -8.74 -49.35 13.04
N GLN A 163 -7.45 -49.19 13.24
CA GLN A 163 -6.42 -50.12 12.75
C GLN A 163 -6.53 -51.52 13.32
N ASN A 164 -6.90 -51.67 14.57
CA ASN A 164 -7.03 -52.99 15.20
C ASN A 164 -8.18 -53.80 14.54
N LYS A 165 -9.25 -53.08 14.17
CA LYS A 165 -10.37 -53.73 13.49
C LYS A 165 -10.03 -54.03 12.02
N LEU A 166 -9.32 -53.09 11.31
CA LEU A 166 -8.81 -53.34 9.97
C LEU A 166 -7.91 -54.59 9.91
N ALA A 167 -6.95 -54.70 10.85
CA ALA A 167 -6.07 -55.85 10.96
C ALA A 167 -6.83 -57.15 11.26
N LYS A 168 -7.83 -57.08 12.14
CA LYS A 168 -8.67 -58.24 12.48
C LYS A 168 -9.44 -58.80 11.29
N TYR A 169 -9.93 -57.91 10.41
CA TYR A 169 -10.64 -58.33 9.19
C TYR A 169 -9.73 -58.53 7.98
N GLY A 170 -8.41 -58.26 8.10
CA GLY A 170 -7.46 -58.35 6.99
C GLY A 170 -7.74 -57.35 5.88
N ILE A 171 -8.26 -56.15 6.23
CA ILE A 171 -8.62 -55.08 5.26
C ILE A 171 -7.56 -53.98 5.30
N GLY A 172 -6.94 -53.66 4.16
CA GLY A 172 -6.02 -52.56 4.07
C GLY A 172 -6.73 -51.22 3.95
N SER A 173 -6.18 -50.14 4.58
CA SER A 173 -6.67 -48.79 4.50
C SER A 173 -6.82 -48.25 3.08
N TYR A 174 -5.90 -48.65 2.18
CA TYR A 174 -5.96 -48.27 0.75
C TYR A 174 -7.17 -48.90 0.03
N LYS A 175 -7.59 -50.13 0.38
CA LYS A 175 -8.81 -50.71 -0.18
C LYS A 175 -10.02 -49.90 0.18
N VAL A 176 -10.14 -49.52 1.46
CA VAL A 176 -11.23 -48.65 1.92
C VAL A 176 -11.22 -47.33 1.20
N LEU A 177 -10.02 -46.70 1.03
CA LEU A 177 -9.85 -45.46 0.28
C LEU A 177 -10.39 -45.61 -1.15
N ASN A 178 -9.97 -46.68 -1.86
CA ASN A 178 -10.35 -46.87 -3.25
C ASN A 178 -11.85 -47.16 -3.41
N ASP A 179 -12.42 -48.00 -2.55
CA ASP A 179 -13.84 -48.36 -2.62
C ASP A 179 -14.74 -47.13 -2.35
N LEU A 180 -14.38 -46.30 -1.39
CA LEU A 180 -15.10 -45.06 -1.10
C LEU A 180 -14.91 -43.98 -2.18
N ALA A 181 -13.72 -43.82 -2.71
CA ALA A 181 -13.43 -42.85 -3.79
C ALA A 181 -14.21 -43.20 -5.08
N LEU A 182 -14.30 -44.48 -5.43
CA LEU A 182 -15.06 -44.93 -6.59
C LEU A 182 -16.58 -44.73 -6.45
N GLN A 183 -17.12 -44.80 -5.25
CA GLN A 183 -18.55 -44.55 -4.96
C GLN A 183 -18.89 -43.05 -5.08
N GLY A 184 -17.97 -42.20 -4.72
CA GLY A 184 -18.15 -40.75 -4.81
C GLY A 184 -17.85 -40.13 -6.20
N PHE A 185 -17.51 -40.98 -7.19
CA PHE A 185 -17.12 -40.52 -8.52
C PHE A 185 -18.33 -40.43 -9.45
N THR A 186 -18.71 -39.23 -9.87
CA THR A 186 -19.80 -39.02 -10.82
C THR A 186 -19.28 -39.13 -12.27
N THR A 187 -19.84 -40.05 -13.05
CA THR A 187 -19.43 -40.29 -14.44
C THR A 187 -20.60 -40.05 -15.41
N VAL A 188 -20.25 -39.85 -16.65
CA VAL A 188 -21.25 -39.79 -17.73
C VAL A 188 -21.87 -41.18 -17.92
N SER A 189 -23.17 -41.27 -17.78
CA SER A 189 -23.90 -42.55 -17.83
C SER A 189 -24.50 -42.84 -19.21
N GLY A 190 -24.36 -41.93 -20.17
CA GLY A 190 -24.87 -42.07 -21.57
C GLY A 190 -26.33 -41.66 -21.71
N ASN A 191 -26.86 -41.92 -22.89
CA ASN A 191 -28.24 -41.59 -23.25
C ASN A 191 -28.97 -42.82 -23.78
N LEU A 192 -30.24 -42.97 -23.43
CA LEU A 192 -31.11 -43.93 -24.08
C LEU A 192 -31.79 -43.27 -25.28
N GLU A 193 -31.40 -43.71 -26.49
CA GLU A 193 -31.97 -43.23 -27.73
C GLU A 193 -33.16 -44.12 -28.14
N LEU A 194 -34.31 -43.53 -28.26
CA LEU A 194 -35.50 -44.10 -28.86
C LEU A 194 -35.76 -43.35 -30.18
N SER A 195 -36.57 -43.95 -31.07
CA SER A 195 -36.79 -43.44 -32.43
C SER A 195 -37.18 -41.93 -32.54
N GLN A 196 -37.64 -41.29 -31.46
CA GLN A 196 -38.07 -39.90 -31.45
C GLN A 196 -37.61 -39.15 -30.16
N LEU A 197 -36.91 -39.80 -29.24
CA LEU A 197 -36.52 -39.24 -27.96
C LEU A 197 -35.10 -39.65 -27.60
N ASN A 198 -34.31 -38.69 -27.14
CA ASN A 198 -33.00 -38.96 -26.53
C ASN A 198 -33.08 -38.61 -25.06
N MET A 199 -33.02 -39.61 -24.17
CA MET A 199 -33.19 -39.47 -22.73
C MET A 199 -31.85 -39.66 -22.03
N PRO A 200 -31.29 -38.63 -21.34
CA PRO A 200 -30.06 -38.81 -20.57
C PRO A 200 -30.32 -39.75 -19.36
N ILE A 201 -29.36 -40.63 -19.13
CA ILE A 201 -29.39 -41.52 -17.96
C ILE A 201 -28.65 -40.83 -16.81
N HIS A 202 -29.31 -40.69 -15.68
CA HIS A 202 -28.74 -40.14 -14.47
C HIS A 202 -28.60 -41.20 -13.40
N ILE A 203 -27.40 -41.33 -12.83
CA ILE A 203 -27.16 -42.16 -11.65
C ILE A 203 -27.22 -41.25 -10.45
N THR A 204 -28.06 -41.57 -9.48
CA THR A 204 -28.22 -40.82 -8.25
C THR A 204 -27.00 -41.01 -7.32
N ASP A 205 -26.67 -40.02 -6.50
CA ASP A 205 -25.61 -40.11 -5.52
C ASP A 205 -25.86 -41.29 -4.55
N SER A 206 -24.75 -41.94 -4.18
CA SER A 206 -24.79 -43.10 -3.28
C SER A 206 -24.99 -42.72 -1.81
N TYR A 207 -24.64 -41.47 -1.45
CA TYR A 207 -24.69 -40.99 -0.09
C TYR A 207 -25.55 -39.72 0.01
N ASN A 208 -26.55 -39.73 0.91
CA ASN A 208 -27.38 -38.58 1.23
C ASN A 208 -27.13 -38.06 2.66
N ASN A 209 -26.53 -38.90 3.51
CA ASN A 209 -26.23 -38.58 4.91
C ASN A 209 -25.12 -39.49 5.45
N GLU A 210 -24.66 -39.21 6.68
CA GLU A 210 -23.58 -39.97 7.35
C GLU A 210 -23.95 -41.44 7.60
N ARG A 211 -25.22 -41.72 7.72
CA ARG A 211 -25.68 -43.11 7.93
C ARG A 211 -25.49 -43.95 6.67
N ASP A 212 -25.75 -43.38 5.49
CA ASP A 212 -25.53 -44.09 4.22
C ASP A 212 -24.03 -44.40 4.05
N VAL A 213 -23.15 -43.46 4.41
CA VAL A 213 -21.70 -43.67 4.44
C VAL A 213 -21.34 -44.80 5.41
N ALA A 214 -21.92 -44.80 6.61
CA ALA A 214 -21.65 -45.83 7.65
C ALA A 214 -22.10 -47.25 7.24
N GLU A 215 -23.17 -47.36 6.47
CA GLU A 215 -23.72 -48.64 6.00
C GLU A 215 -23.02 -49.17 4.73
N GLN A 216 -22.10 -48.39 4.14
CA GLN A 216 -21.34 -48.84 2.97
C GLN A 216 -20.60 -50.15 3.22
N ILE A 217 -20.75 -51.09 2.33
CA ILE A 217 -20.04 -52.38 2.38
C ILE A 217 -18.62 -52.16 1.82
N VAL A 218 -17.59 -52.42 2.63
CA VAL A 218 -16.17 -52.29 2.27
C VAL A 218 -15.48 -53.65 2.05
N TYR A 219 -16.07 -54.72 2.53
CA TYR A 219 -15.56 -56.04 2.33
C TYR A 219 -16.68 -57.10 2.39
N SER A 220 -16.58 -58.11 1.53
CA SER A 220 -17.39 -59.30 1.60
C SER A 220 -16.49 -60.50 1.43
N ASP A 221 -16.55 -61.45 2.32
CA ASP A 221 -15.77 -62.67 2.23
C ASP A 221 -16.45 -63.72 1.29
N PRO A 222 -15.74 -64.75 0.82
CA PRO A 222 -16.30 -65.82 -0.01
C PRO A 222 -17.42 -66.63 0.68
N LYS A 223 -17.59 -66.50 1.98
CA LYS A 223 -18.63 -67.11 2.76
C LYS A 223 -19.88 -66.28 2.91
N GLY A 224 -19.88 -65.06 2.38
CA GLY A 224 -20.98 -64.11 2.40
C GLY A 224 -21.04 -63.21 3.64
N ASN A 225 -20.00 -63.24 4.50
CA ASN A 225 -19.93 -62.29 5.61
C ASN A 225 -19.61 -60.92 5.06
N ILE A 226 -20.38 -59.91 5.49
CA ILE A 226 -20.26 -58.51 5.04
C ILE A 226 -19.67 -57.69 6.16
N VAL A 227 -18.65 -56.87 5.85
CA VAL A 227 -18.08 -55.83 6.74
C VAL A 227 -18.51 -54.49 6.22
N ARG A 228 -19.16 -53.71 7.06
CA ARG A 228 -19.59 -52.35 6.75
C ARG A 228 -18.58 -51.33 7.30
N LEU A 229 -18.62 -50.14 6.76
CA LEU A 229 -17.68 -49.08 7.19
C LEU A 229 -17.82 -48.79 8.69
N LYS A 230 -19.02 -48.78 9.23
CA LYS A 230 -19.27 -48.61 10.68
C LYS A 230 -18.61 -49.66 11.56
N ASP A 231 -18.31 -50.85 11.02
CA ASP A 231 -17.69 -51.92 11.78
C ASP A 231 -16.19 -51.71 11.99
N ILE A 232 -15.56 -50.95 11.08
CA ILE A 232 -14.11 -50.70 11.03
C ILE A 232 -13.73 -49.25 11.21
N ALA A 233 -14.70 -48.30 11.21
CA ALA A 233 -14.46 -46.90 11.33
C ALA A 233 -15.50 -46.16 12.19
N GLN A 234 -15.13 -45.05 12.74
CA GLN A 234 -16.05 -44.13 13.38
C GLN A 234 -16.32 -42.98 12.44
N ILE A 235 -17.57 -42.75 12.10
CA ILE A 235 -17.99 -41.63 11.24
C ILE A 235 -18.43 -40.48 12.12
N LYS A 236 -17.84 -39.29 11.92
CA LYS A 236 -18.15 -38.08 12.68
C LYS A 236 -18.29 -36.90 11.77
N ARG A 237 -19.31 -36.08 11.99
CA ARG A 237 -19.37 -34.73 11.44
C ARG A 237 -18.64 -33.78 12.39
N GLU A 238 -17.66 -33.08 11.88
CA GLU A 238 -16.85 -32.17 12.66
C GLU A 238 -16.26 -31.07 11.77
N TYR A 239 -15.75 -30.02 12.37
CA TYR A 239 -14.89 -29.10 11.65
C TYR A 239 -13.46 -29.63 11.57
N PRO A 240 -12.72 -29.38 10.46
CA PRO A 240 -11.31 -29.78 10.37
C PRO A 240 -10.49 -29.13 11.48
N LYS A 241 -9.29 -29.64 11.72
CA LYS A 241 -8.33 -28.95 12.61
C LYS A 241 -8.10 -27.52 12.09
N LEU A 242 -8.30 -26.55 12.97
CA LEU A 242 -8.24 -25.13 12.60
C LEU A 242 -6.77 -24.71 12.47
N ASN A 243 -6.23 -24.80 11.25
CA ASN A 243 -4.90 -24.27 10.92
C ASN A 243 -4.96 -22.81 10.42
N LYS A 244 -6.15 -22.35 9.99
CA LYS A 244 -6.41 -20.98 9.53
C LYS A 244 -7.79 -20.55 9.98
N TYR A 245 -7.88 -19.47 10.75
CA TYR A 245 -9.16 -18.92 11.20
C TYR A 245 -9.03 -17.45 11.60
N ILE A 246 -10.15 -16.79 11.84
CA ILE A 246 -10.23 -15.40 12.21
C ILE A 246 -11.06 -15.26 13.48
N GLU A 247 -10.62 -14.38 14.36
CA GLU A 247 -11.35 -14.00 15.56
C GLU A 247 -11.46 -12.49 15.67
N SER A 248 -12.57 -12.00 16.18
CA SER A 248 -12.79 -10.61 16.51
C SER A 248 -13.00 -10.49 18.01
N ASN A 249 -12.11 -9.77 18.70
CA ASN A 249 -12.14 -9.62 20.17
C ASN A 249 -12.28 -10.97 20.92
N GLY A 250 -11.65 -12.03 20.41
CA GLY A 250 -11.72 -13.39 20.97
C GLY A 250 -12.97 -14.17 20.63
N ASN A 251 -13.83 -13.67 19.74
CA ASN A 251 -15.02 -14.38 19.25
C ASN A 251 -14.75 -14.94 17.86
N LYS A 252 -15.26 -16.13 17.62
CA LYS A 252 -15.33 -16.71 16.28
C LYS A 252 -16.03 -15.76 15.31
N CYS A 253 -15.44 -15.51 14.17
CA CYS A 253 -16.05 -14.64 13.15
C CYS A 253 -15.79 -15.11 11.73
N VAL A 254 -16.62 -14.64 10.83
CA VAL A 254 -16.42 -14.72 9.39
C VAL A 254 -16.25 -13.29 8.87
N LEU A 255 -15.25 -13.09 8.03
CA LEU A 255 -14.91 -11.77 7.47
C LEU A 255 -15.44 -11.66 6.04
N LEU A 256 -16.10 -10.55 5.72
CA LEU A 256 -16.49 -10.16 4.38
C LEU A 256 -15.69 -8.94 3.93
N SER A 257 -14.98 -9.09 2.83
CA SER A 257 -14.30 -8.01 2.11
C SER A 257 -15.20 -7.49 1.01
N ILE A 258 -15.38 -6.18 0.96
CA ILE A 258 -16.17 -5.46 -0.04
C ILE A 258 -15.21 -4.61 -0.86
N GLU A 259 -15.17 -4.85 -2.18
CA GLU A 259 -14.31 -4.12 -3.11
C GLU A 259 -15.14 -3.20 -4.00
N MET A 260 -14.60 -2.02 -4.29
CA MET A 260 -15.29 -1.02 -5.11
C MET A 260 -14.86 -1.10 -6.58
N ARG A 261 -15.83 -0.92 -7.47
CA ARG A 261 -15.56 -0.78 -8.90
C ARG A 261 -14.89 0.55 -9.20
N PRO A 262 -13.78 0.59 -9.96
CA PRO A 262 -13.07 1.82 -10.31
C PRO A 262 -14.02 2.91 -10.89
N GLY A 263 -13.70 4.17 -10.61
CA GLY A 263 -14.47 5.32 -11.10
C GLY A 263 -15.75 5.65 -10.34
N ASN A 264 -16.04 4.95 -9.23
CA ASN A 264 -17.18 5.24 -8.36
C ASN A 264 -16.79 6.12 -7.16
N ASP A 265 -17.80 6.75 -6.54
CA ASP A 265 -17.64 7.51 -5.29
C ASP A 265 -17.68 6.55 -4.10
N ILE A 266 -16.54 6.37 -3.42
CA ILE A 266 -16.41 5.46 -2.28
C ILE A 266 -17.28 5.90 -1.09
N VAL A 267 -17.47 7.21 -0.90
CA VAL A 267 -18.29 7.75 0.20
C VAL A 267 -19.78 7.44 -0.04
N LYS A 268 -20.23 7.52 -1.29
CA LYS A 268 -21.61 7.13 -1.65
C LYS A 268 -21.80 5.64 -1.48
N MET A 269 -20.87 4.83 -2.03
CA MET A 269 -20.95 3.36 -1.88
C MET A 269 -20.97 2.95 -0.40
N GLY A 270 -20.11 3.52 0.43
CA GLY A 270 -20.06 3.23 1.86
C GLY A 270 -21.38 3.53 2.56
N ARG A 271 -22.04 4.64 2.23
CA ARG A 271 -23.35 5.00 2.76
C ARG A 271 -24.43 3.97 2.38
N ASP A 272 -24.43 3.56 1.10
CA ASP A 272 -25.39 2.57 0.60
C ASP A 272 -25.15 1.19 1.25
N VAL A 273 -23.86 0.83 1.49
CA VAL A 273 -23.47 -0.39 2.21
C VAL A 273 -23.91 -0.34 3.67
N HIS A 274 -23.64 0.76 4.39
CA HIS A 274 -24.05 0.90 5.80
C HIS A 274 -25.55 0.82 5.94
N GLN A 275 -26.31 1.49 5.07
CA GLN A 275 -27.77 1.40 5.09
C GLN A 275 -28.24 -0.06 4.90
N ALA A 276 -27.66 -0.79 3.95
CA ALA A 276 -28.02 -2.19 3.73
C ALA A 276 -27.65 -3.08 4.91
N MET A 277 -26.51 -2.77 5.60
CA MET A 277 -26.09 -3.47 6.81
C MET A 277 -27.04 -3.21 7.97
N ASP A 278 -27.38 -1.95 8.24
CA ASP A 278 -28.30 -1.55 9.33
C ASP A 278 -29.69 -2.21 9.17
N GLU A 279 -30.20 -2.23 7.93
CA GLU A 279 -31.46 -2.91 7.60
C GLU A 279 -31.35 -4.43 7.79
N PHE A 280 -30.19 -5.02 7.50
CA PHE A 280 -29.95 -6.43 7.67
C PHE A 280 -29.78 -6.84 9.14
N GLU A 281 -29.06 -6.03 9.91
CA GLU A 281 -28.80 -6.30 11.33
C GLU A 281 -30.10 -6.43 12.13
N GLN A 282 -31.15 -5.66 11.79
CA GLN A 282 -32.49 -5.79 12.39
C GLN A 282 -33.14 -7.16 12.14
N THR A 283 -32.66 -7.93 11.17
CA THR A 283 -33.19 -9.27 10.83
C THR A 283 -32.37 -10.39 11.44
N LEU A 284 -31.22 -10.08 12.05
CA LEU A 284 -30.33 -11.07 12.67
C LEU A 284 -30.82 -11.45 14.08
N PRO A 285 -30.47 -12.66 14.55
CA PRO A 285 -30.64 -13.02 15.97
C PRO A 285 -29.79 -12.14 16.89
N ASP A 286 -30.24 -11.94 18.13
CA ASP A 286 -29.57 -11.08 19.13
C ASP A 286 -28.11 -11.47 19.45
N ASP A 287 -27.71 -12.72 19.15
CA ASP A 287 -26.36 -13.24 19.39
C ASP A 287 -25.40 -13.11 18.20
N VAL A 288 -25.87 -12.56 17.08
CA VAL A 288 -25.07 -12.34 15.87
C VAL A 288 -24.84 -10.84 15.66
N HIS A 289 -23.60 -10.42 15.66
CA HIS A 289 -23.22 -9.02 15.54
C HIS A 289 -22.38 -8.79 14.27
N ILE A 290 -22.60 -7.64 13.66
CA ILE A 290 -21.79 -7.17 12.52
C ILE A 290 -20.90 -6.04 13.01
N ASN A 291 -19.59 -6.18 12.82
CA ASN A 291 -18.62 -5.16 13.16
C ASN A 291 -17.81 -4.75 11.93
N THR A 292 -17.59 -3.45 11.78
CA THR A 292 -16.73 -2.91 10.72
C THR A 292 -15.32 -2.75 11.26
N ILE A 293 -14.36 -3.48 10.65
CA ILE A 293 -12.94 -3.40 11.02
C ILE A 293 -12.27 -2.26 10.27
N THR A 294 -12.48 -2.21 8.95
CA THR A 294 -11.93 -1.17 8.08
C THR A 294 -13.04 -0.56 7.26
N ASP A 295 -13.11 0.75 7.27
CA ASP A 295 -14.06 1.54 6.50
C ASP A 295 -13.36 2.67 5.77
N GLN A 296 -12.94 2.38 4.54
CA GLN A 296 -12.28 3.36 3.69
C GLN A 296 -13.23 4.51 3.31
N SER A 297 -14.54 4.26 3.23
CA SER A 297 -15.51 5.29 2.89
C SER A 297 -15.61 6.37 3.96
N ARG A 298 -15.53 5.96 5.22
CA ARG A 298 -15.51 6.86 6.37
C ARG A 298 -14.20 7.66 6.42
N VAL A 299 -13.08 6.99 6.23
CA VAL A 299 -11.75 7.66 6.21
C VAL A 299 -11.70 8.72 5.12
N VAL A 300 -12.15 8.40 3.90
CA VAL A 300 -12.21 9.36 2.79
C VAL A 300 -13.15 10.52 3.11
N SER A 301 -14.32 10.23 3.65
CA SER A 301 -15.28 11.26 4.05
C SER A 301 -14.70 12.21 5.11
N GLU A 302 -14.07 11.68 6.16
CA GLU A 302 -13.43 12.45 7.21
C GLU A 302 -12.25 13.28 6.67
N SER A 303 -11.41 12.70 5.81
CA SER A 303 -10.32 13.41 5.12
C SER A 303 -10.84 14.58 4.29
N VAL A 304 -11.84 14.34 3.43
CA VAL A 304 -12.43 15.40 2.59
C VAL A 304 -13.05 16.51 3.44
N ILE A 305 -13.76 16.17 4.52
CA ILE A 305 -14.34 17.16 5.44
C ILE A 305 -13.24 17.96 6.13
N THR A 306 -12.19 17.31 6.59
CA THR A 306 -11.04 17.97 7.23
C THR A 306 -10.36 18.93 6.27
N PHE A 307 -10.07 18.50 5.04
CA PHE A 307 -9.51 19.36 4.01
C PHE A 307 -10.41 20.55 3.64
N LEU A 308 -11.71 20.32 3.54
CA LEU A 308 -12.67 21.42 3.27
C LEU A 308 -12.72 22.41 4.42
N ARG A 309 -12.63 21.94 5.67
CA ARG A 309 -12.53 22.77 6.86
C ARG A 309 -11.25 23.61 6.85
N GLU A 310 -10.11 22.98 6.56
CA GLU A 310 -8.81 23.63 6.46
C GLU A 310 -8.75 24.63 5.31
N LEU A 311 -9.32 24.29 4.16
CA LEU A 311 -9.47 25.19 3.04
C LEU A 311 -10.30 26.41 3.44
N LEU A 312 -11.41 26.23 4.15
CA LEU A 312 -12.25 27.32 4.61
C LEU A 312 -11.51 28.21 5.62
N ILE A 313 -10.79 27.60 6.58
CA ILE A 313 -9.97 28.32 7.56
C ILE A 313 -8.87 29.12 6.83
N SER A 314 -8.22 28.52 5.87
CA SER A 314 -7.19 29.18 5.06
C SER A 314 -7.75 30.35 4.27
N VAL A 315 -8.90 30.20 3.61
CA VAL A 315 -9.60 31.29 2.91
C VAL A 315 -9.94 32.45 3.87
N ILE A 316 -10.51 32.13 5.04
CA ILE A 316 -10.85 33.14 6.05
C ILE A 316 -9.58 33.83 6.57
N SER A 317 -8.51 33.08 6.83
CA SER A 317 -7.24 33.62 7.31
C SER A 317 -6.62 34.57 6.29
N VAL A 318 -6.61 34.21 5.02
CA VAL A 318 -6.14 35.07 3.92
C VAL A 318 -6.98 36.33 3.82
N ILE A 319 -8.30 36.24 3.89
CA ILE A 319 -9.21 37.39 3.89
C ILE A 319 -8.91 38.32 5.08
N ILE A 320 -8.71 37.77 6.27
CA ILE A 320 -8.36 38.55 7.47
C ILE A 320 -7.03 39.29 7.27
N VAL A 321 -5.99 38.60 6.78
CA VAL A 321 -4.69 39.20 6.52
C VAL A 321 -4.80 40.36 5.50
N VAL A 322 -5.54 40.12 4.41
CA VAL A 322 -5.78 41.14 3.38
C VAL A 322 -6.53 42.37 3.96
N ILE A 323 -7.57 42.15 4.80
CA ILE A 323 -8.33 43.23 5.46
C ILE A 323 -7.47 44.04 6.44
N LEU A 324 -6.58 43.36 7.19
CA LEU A 324 -5.69 44.02 8.14
C LEU A 324 -4.61 44.89 7.47
N LEU A 325 -4.10 44.43 6.36
CA LEU A 325 -2.95 45.03 5.69
C LEU A 325 -3.33 46.00 4.58
N MET A 326 -4.52 45.86 3.95
CA MET A 326 -5.00 46.66 2.85
C MET A 326 -6.16 47.60 3.24
N PRO A 327 -6.43 48.65 2.43
CA PRO A 327 -7.68 49.42 2.58
C PRO A 327 -8.89 48.51 2.37
N ARG A 328 -9.95 48.67 3.19
CA ARG A 328 -11.13 47.77 3.19
C ARG A 328 -11.70 47.49 1.81
N ARG A 329 -11.85 48.51 0.96
CA ARG A 329 -12.42 48.35 -0.42
C ARG A 329 -11.54 47.50 -1.32
N VAL A 330 -10.23 47.57 -1.17
CA VAL A 330 -9.27 46.70 -1.89
C VAL A 330 -9.38 45.29 -1.41
N ALA A 331 -9.45 45.13 -0.07
CA ALA A 331 -9.63 43.83 0.56
C ALA A 331 -10.92 43.14 0.14
N GLU A 332 -12.03 43.88 -0.02
CA GLU A 332 -13.32 43.34 -0.49
C GLU A 332 -13.21 42.73 -1.89
N VAL A 333 -12.52 43.37 -2.81
CA VAL A 333 -12.33 42.88 -4.19
C VAL A 333 -11.46 41.62 -4.21
N SER A 334 -10.34 41.64 -3.47
CA SER A 334 -9.44 40.48 -3.37
C SER A 334 -10.14 39.29 -2.68
N ALA A 335 -10.86 39.58 -1.59
CA ALA A 335 -11.59 38.53 -0.86
C ALA A 335 -12.68 37.84 -1.70
N LEU A 336 -13.33 38.58 -2.60
CA LEU A 336 -14.36 38.02 -3.47
C LEU A 336 -13.78 37.17 -4.62
N SER A 337 -12.57 37.50 -5.11
CA SER A 337 -11.92 36.74 -6.20
C SER A 337 -11.53 35.32 -5.78
N ILE A 338 -11.19 35.09 -4.49
CA ILE A 338 -10.73 33.81 -3.98
C ILE A 338 -11.80 32.71 -4.12
N PRO A 339 -12.98 32.82 -3.51
CA PRO A 339 -14.01 31.78 -3.62
C PRO A 339 -14.47 31.57 -5.05
N ILE A 340 -14.54 32.62 -5.87
CA ILE A 340 -14.92 32.49 -7.28
C ILE A 340 -13.90 31.63 -8.03
N THR A 341 -12.61 31.86 -7.82
CA THR A 341 -11.55 31.06 -8.45
C THR A 341 -11.63 29.61 -8.00
N ILE A 342 -11.76 29.34 -6.69
CA ILE A 342 -11.82 27.98 -6.14
C ILE A 342 -13.03 27.21 -6.69
N PHE A 343 -14.24 27.77 -6.60
CA PHE A 343 -15.44 27.09 -7.07
C PHE A 343 -15.43 26.88 -8.58
N SER A 344 -14.91 27.84 -9.35
CA SER A 344 -14.73 27.68 -10.80
C SER A 344 -13.73 26.57 -11.12
N SER A 345 -12.63 26.48 -10.38
CA SER A 345 -11.61 25.43 -10.56
C SER A 345 -12.16 24.05 -10.27
N VAL A 346 -12.91 23.89 -9.17
CA VAL A 346 -13.57 22.63 -8.84
C VAL A 346 -14.63 22.25 -9.89
N GLY A 347 -15.35 23.25 -10.44
CA GLY A 347 -16.27 23.03 -11.56
C GLY A 347 -15.57 22.50 -12.81
N ILE A 348 -14.38 23.02 -13.12
CA ILE A 348 -13.58 22.55 -14.26
C ILE A 348 -12.97 21.17 -13.97
N PHE A 349 -12.52 20.87 -12.73
CA PHE A 349 -12.11 19.52 -12.34
C PHE A 349 -13.21 18.50 -12.66
N TYR A 350 -14.47 18.81 -12.32
CA TYR A 350 -15.59 17.94 -12.63
C TYR A 350 -15.78 17.71 -14.14
N ILE A 351 -15.65 18.76 -14.97
CA ILE A 351 -15.79 18.66 -16.43
C ILE A 351 -14.70 17.76 -17.03
N PHE A 352 -13.47 17.82 -16.49
CA PHE A 352 -12.35 16.99 -16.94
C PHE A 352 -12.31 15.60 -16.30
N GLY A 353 -13.30 15.24 -15.47
CA GLY A 353 -13.36 13.93 -14.81
C GLY A 353 -12.32 13.73 -13.72
N MET A 354 -11.76 14.80 -13.17
CA MET A 354 -10.79 14.71 -12.06
C MET A 354 -11.52 14.39 -10.76
N GLU A 355 -10.94 13.50 -9.97
CA GLU A 355 -11.45 13.11 -8.66
C GLU A 355 -11.00 14.07 -7.56
N LEU A 356 -11.80 14.19 -6.49
CA LEU A 356 -11.38 14.85 -5.27
C LEU A 356 -10.60 13.86 -4.40
N ASN A 357 -9.29 14.04 -4.37
CA ASN A 357 -8.38 13.27 -3.54
C ASN A 357 -7.44 14.20 -2.77
N THR A 358 -6.66 13.65 -1.83
CA THR A 358 -5.71 14.41 -1.03
C THR A 358 -4.78 15.29 -1.85
N VAL A 359 -4.35 14.81 -3.02
CA VAL A 359 -3.40 15.53 -3.89
C VAL A 359 -4.07 16.72 -4.59
N THR A 360 -5.28 16.56 -5.13
CA THR A 360 -6.03 17.65 -5.76
C THR A 360 -6.48 18.70 -4.74
N LEU A 361 -6.84 18.26 -3.52
CA LEU A 361 -7.19 19.17 -2.42
C LEU A 361 -5.96 19.92 -1.90
N ALA A 362 -4.80 19.26 -1.79
CA ALA A 362 -3.53 19.91 -1.46
C ALA A 362 -3.15 20.96 -2.50
N ALA A 363 -3.36 20.70 -3.80
CA ALA A 363 -3.13 21.69 -4.85
C ALA A 363 -4.02 22.93 -4.67
N LEU A 364 -5.29 22.76 -4.27
CA LEU A 364 -6.19 23.88 -3.96
C LEU A 364 -5.67 24.75 -2.80
N ILE A 365 -5.17 24.11 -1.72
CA ILE A 365 -4.63 24.83 -0.55
C ILE A 365 -3.34 25.56 -0.91
N VAL A 366 -2.40 24.88 -1.57
CA VAL A 366 -1.11 25.47 -2.00
C VAL A 366 -1.31 26.69 -2.92
N THR A 367 -2.30 26.64 -3.81
CA THR A 367 -2.56 27.73 -4.76
C THR A 367 -3.27 28.93 -4.16
N LEU A 368 -3.85 28.83 -2.97
CA LEU A 368 -4.59 29.92 -2.32
C LEU A 368 -3.79 31.23 -2.24
N GLY A 369 -2.55 31.15 -1.75
CA GLY A 369 -1.66 32.31 -1.67
C GLY A 369 -1.36 32.93 -3.03
N MET A 370 -1.21 32.07 -4.06
CA MET A 370 -0.88 32.52 -5.42
C MET A 370 -2.07 33.16 -6.14
N VAL A 371 -3.30 32.69 -5.87
CA VAL A 371 -4.54 33.24 -6.45
C VAL A 371 -4.77 34.69 -6.02
N VAL A 372 -4.48 35.00 -4.75
CA VAL A 372 -4.61 36.38 -4.24
C VAL A 372 -3.63 37.34 -4.91
N ASP A 373 -2.46 36.84 -5.19
CA ASP A 373 -1.32 37.60 -5.71
C ASP A 373 -1.59 38.25 -7.08
N ASP A 374 -2.20 37.49 -8.01
CA ASP A 374 -2.59 38.02 -9.34
C ASP A 374 -3.55 39.20 -9.23
N SER A 375 -4.55 39.07 -8.35
CA SER A 375 -5.55 40.11 -8.14
C SER A 375 -4.96 41.36 -7.47
N VAL A 376 -4.05 41.21 -6.49
CA VAL A 376 -3.44 42.30 -5.75
C VAL A 376 -2.57 43.17 -6.65
N VAL A 377 -1.79 42.58 -7.56
CA VAL A 377 -0.94 43.35 -8.50
C VAL A 377 -1.79 44.23 -9.42
N ILE A 378 -2.91 43.74 -9.93
CA ILE A 378 -3.80 44.49 -10.81
C ILE A 378 -4.52 45.60 -10.04
N ILE A 379 -4.97 45.32 -8.81
CA ILE A 379 -5.64 46.30 -7.96
C ILE A 379 -4.67 47.43 -7.56
N ASP A 380 -3.42 47.11 -7.20
CA ASP A 380 -2.41 48.07 -6.82
C ASP A 380 -2.14 49.06 -7.97
N ASN A 381 -1.97 48.55 -9.21
CA ASN A 381 -1.81 49.39 -10.39
C ASN A 381 -3.06 50.23 -10.69
N TYR A 382 -4.26 49.68 -10.53
CA TYR A 382 -5.50 50.45 -10.68
C TYR A 382 -5.56 51.63 -9.70
N MET A 383 -5.24 51.39 -8.44
CA MET A 383 -5.20 52.40 -7.41
C MET A 383 -4.19 53.49 -7.70
N GLU A 384 -3.02 53.16 -8.24
CA GLU A 384 -2.01 54.11 -8.68
C GLU A 384 -2.52 55.01 -9.81
N LYS A 385 -3.12 54.40 -10.86
CA LYS A 385 -3.67 55.18 -11.99
C LYS A 385 -4.79 56.11 -11.59
N LEU A 386 -5.63 55.72 -10.65
CA LEU A 386 -6.63 56.59 -10.02
C LEU A 386 -5.97 57.74 -9.26
N GLY A 387 -4.87 57.47 -8.52
CA GLY A 387 -4.09 58.51 -7.80
C GLY A 387 -3.48 59.54 -8.75
N HIS A 388 -3.12 59.13 -9.96
CA HIS A 388 -2.64 60.02 -11.02
C HIS A 388 -3.76 60.77 -11.81
N GLY A 389 -5.04 60.64 -11.34
CA GLY A 389 -6.14 61.37 -11.92
C GLY A 389 -6.81 60.71 -13.15
N MET A 390 -6.47 59.46 -13.47
CA MET A 390 -7.13 58.73 -14.58
C MET A 390 -8.58 58.38 -14.17
N SER A 391 -9.51 58.44 -15.14
CA SER A 391 -10.89 58.06 -14.88
C SER A 391 -11.00 56.57 -14.51
N ARG A 392 -11.96 56.22 -13.66
CA ARG A 392 -12.18 54.83 -13.17
C ARG A 392 -12.26 53.82 -14.29
N TRP A 393 -12.99 54.12 -15.36
CA TRP A 393 -13.15 53.23 -16.50
C TRP A 393 -11.84 52.99 -17.24
N HIS A 394 -11.12 54.06 -17.57
CA HIS A 394 -9.83 53.95 -18.26
C HIS A 394 -8.77 53.28 -17.38
N ALA A 395 -8.73 53.56 -16.08
CA ALA A 395 -7.82 52.91 -15.13
C ALA A 395 -8.12 51.41 -15.03
N ALA A 396 -9.40 51.00 -15.01
CA ALA A 396 -9.78 49.58 -14.94
C ALA A 396 -9.37 48.79 -16.17
N ILE A 397 -9.33 49.38 -17.34
CA ILE A 397 -8.88 48.73 -18.58
C ILE A 397 -7.34 48.79 -18.72
N ALA A 398 -6.73 49.89 -18.31
CA ALA A 398 -5.29 50.11 -18.47
C ALA A 398 -4.46 49.24 -17.51
N ALA A 399 -4.95 49.01 -16.26
CA ALA A 399 -4.24 48.25 -15.25
C ALA A 399 -3.94 46.80 -15.67
N PRO A 400 -4.92 45.96 -16.05
CA PRO A 400 -4.65 44.61 -16.50
C PRO A 400 -3.87 44.55 -17.82
N ARG A 401 -4.04 45.50 -18.71
CA ARG A 401 -3.33 45.54 -20.01
C ARG A 401 -1.82 45.75 -19.84
N GLU A 402 -1.41 46.59 -18.91
CA GLU A 402 0.00 46.91 -18.63
C GLU A 402 0.74 45.68 -18.05
N PHE A 403 0.11 44.98 -17.11
CA PHE A 403 0.72 43.83 -16.44
C PHE A 403 0.38 42.50 -17.10
N PHE A 404 -0.33 42.48 -18.23
CA PHE A 404 -0.76 41.23 -18.87
C PHE A 404 0.39 40.26 -19.13
N MET A 405 1.49 40.74 -19.75
CA MET A 405 2.63 39.88 -20.08
C MET A 405 3.41 39.44 -18.83
N SER A 406 3.55 40.27 -17.82
CA SER A 406 4.25 39.96 -16.59
C SER A 406 3.48 38.89 -15.77
N VAL A 407 2.15 39.08 -15.61
CA VAL A 407 1.30 38.12 -14.88
C VAL A 407 1.17 36.84 -15.67
N LEU A 408 0.98 36.88 -16.99
CA LEU A 408 0.92 35.68 -17.83
C LEU A 408 2.23 34.86 -17.75
N SER A 409 3.38 35.50 -17.91
CA SER A 409 4.69 34.81 -17.82
C SER A 409 4.94 34.24 -16.44
N ALA A 410 4.55 34.97 -15.39
CA ALA A 410 4.66 34.50 -14.01
C ALA A 410 3.76 33.26 -13.75
N THR A 411 2.51 33.35 -14.16
CA THR A 411 1.55 32.23 -13.99
C THR A 411 1.98 31.00 -14.79
N LEU A 412 2.46 31.20 -16.05
CA LEU A 412 3.01 30.10 -16.85
C LEU A 412 4.26 29.49 -16.20
N SER A 413 5.15 30.33 -15.64
CA SER A 413 6.35 29.84 -14.95
C SER A 413 6.00 28.93 -13.80
N ILE A 414 5.02 29.30 -12.97
CA ILE A 414 4.58 28.46 -11.84
C ILE A 414 3.88 27.20 -12.34
N SER A 415 2.92 27.34 -13.26
CA SER A 415 2.11 26.20 -13.75
C SER A 415 2.97 25.15 -14.43
N LEU A 416 3.89 25.55 -15.32
CA LEU A 416 4.71 24.65 -16.11
C LEU A 416 5.85 24.02 -15.31
N THR A 417 6.18 24.56 -14.13
CA THR A 417 7.22 24.02 -13.25
C THR A 417 6.90 22.58 -12.80
N PHE A 418 5.64 22.20 -12.69
CA PHE A 418 5.22 20.89 -12.24
C PHE A 418 5.11 19.82 -13.35
N PHE A 419 4.99 20.23 -14.61
CA PHE A 419 4.82 19.32 -15.72
C PHE A 419 5.99 18.33 -15.95
N PRO A 420 7.26 18.71 -15.73
CA PRO A 420 8.37 17.77 -15.83
C PRO A 420 8.19 16.49 -15.00
N PHE A 421 7.56 16.57 -13.85
CA PHE A 421 7.31 15.42 -12.98
C PHE A 421 6.42 14.36 -13.63
N LEU A 422 5.52 14.74 -14.55
CA LEU A 422 4.72 13.79 -15.33
C LEU A 422 5.56 12.89 -16.24
N PHE A 423 6.75 13.34 -16.64
CA PHE A 423 7.62 12.62 -17.56
C PHE A 423 8.83 12.00 -16.87
N THR A 424 9.20 12.48 -15.70
CA THR A 424 10.37 12.00 -14.96
C THR A 424 10.01 11.01 -13.87
N MET A 425 8.79 11.07 -13.33
CA MET A 425 8.33 10.17 -12.28
C MET A 425 7.54 9.00 -12.87
N HIS A 426 7.85 7.79 -12.41
CA HIS A 426 7.26 6.55 -12.88
C HIS A 426 6.85 5.69 -11.67
N GLY A 427 6.10 4.63 -11.94
CA GLY A 427 5.63 3.71 -10.90
C GLY A 427 4.66 4.38 -9.91
N ASP A 428 4.62 3.91 -8.68
CA ASP A 428 3.70 4.36 -7.64
C ASP A 428 3.82 5.87 -7.36
N MET A 429 5.06 6.41 -7.44
CA MET A 429 5.31 7.85 -7.24
C MET A 429 4.79 8.70 -8.39
N GLY A 430 4.89 8.19 -9.62
CA GLY A 430 4.30 8.83 -10.80
C GLY A 430 2.79 8.90 -10.69
N ASP A 431 2.16 7.79 -10.34
CA ASP A 431 0.70 7.71 -10.14
C ASP A 431 0.23 8.68 -9.04
N PHE A 432 0.99 8.82 -7.95
CA PHE A 432 0.70 9.76 -6.87
C PHE A 432 0.73 11.22 -7.33
N VAL A 433 1.75 11.61 -8.09
CA VAL A 433 1.95 13.01 -8.50
C VAL A 433 1.09 13.41 -9.70
N GLN A 434 0.61 12.46 -10.50
CA GLN A 434 -0.02 12.69 -11.81
C GLN A 434 -1.13 13.76 -11.80
N SER A 435 -1.98 13.80 -10.79
CA SER A 435 -3.10 14.75 -10.70
C SER A 435 -2.67 16.16 -10.29
N PHE A 436 -1.52 16.32 -9.62
CA PHE A 436 -1.06 17.58 -9.05
C PHE A 436 -0.73 18.65 -10.09
N PRO A 437 0.10 18.40 -11.14
CA PRO A 437 0.40 19.38 -12.18
C PRO A 437 -0.84 19.89 -12.93
N TRP A 438 -1.77 18.99 -13.23
CA TRP A 438 -3.02 19.35 -13.89
C TRP A 438 -3.91 20.21 -13.00
N ALA A 439 -4.05 19.85 -11.72
CA ALA A 439 -4.80 20.65 -10.76
C ALA A 439 -4.19 22.05 -10.63
N MET A 440 -2.88 22.16 -10.44
CA MET A 440 -2.17 23.45 -10.38
C MET A 440 -2.38 24.29 -11.64
N PHE A 441 -2.24 23.69 -12.82
CA PHE A 441 -2.41 24.38 -14.09
C PHE A 441 -3.83 24.93 -14.24
N ILE A 442 -4.86 24.14 -13.93
CA ILE A 442 -6.26 24.56 -14.03
C ILE A 442 -6.54 25.72 -13.07
N ILE A 443 -6.15 25.59 -11.79
CA ILE A 443 -6.43 26.61 -10.78
C ILE A 443 -5.74 27.93 -11.14
N LEU A 444 -4.47 27.89 -11.52
CA LEU A 444 -3.71 29.08 -11.87
C LEU A 444 -4.21 29.73 -13.18
N SER A 445 -4.64 28.94 -14.16
CA SER A 445 -5.25 29.45 -15.40
C SER A 445 -6.57 30.15 -15.12
N ILE A 446 -7.38 29.62 -14.21
CA ILE A 446 -8.63 30.27 -13.79
C ILE A 446 -8.33 31.52 -12.97
N SER A 447 -7.35 31.48 -12.06
CA SER A 447 -6.87 32.65 -11.31
C SER A 447 -6.48 33.78 -12.24
N LEU A 448 -5.68 33.47 -13.25
CA LEU A 448 -5.29 34.45 -14.29
C LEU A 448 -6.53 35.04 -15.00
N THR A 449 -7.47 34.22 -15.40
CA THR A 449 -8.70 34.66 -16.06
C THR A 449 -9.55 35.57 -15.16
N VAL A 450 -9.73 35.19 -13.89
CA VAL A 450 -10.47 35.96 -12.89
C VAL A 450 -9.74 37.32 -12.65
N SER A 451 -8.43 37.28 -12.52
CA SER A 451 -7.64 38.49 -12.28
C SER A 451 -7.66 39.46 -13.47
N LEU A 452 -7.65 38.95 -14.69
CA LEU A 452 -7.63 39.81 -15.89
C LEU A 452 -9.02 40.29 -16.33
N LEU A 453 -10.09 39.55 -16.06
CA LEU A 453 -11.43 39.87 -16.54
C LEU A 453 -12.38 40.30 -15.42
N LEU A 454 -12.44 39.57 -14.32
CA LEU A 454 -13.40 39.81 -13.24
C LEU A 454 -12.90 40.87 -12.27
N THR A 455 -11.64 40.83 -11.85
CA THR A 455 -11.06 41.78 -10.90
C THR A 455 -11.14 43.23 -11.41
N PRO A 456 -10.85 43.58 -12.67
CA PRO A 456 -11.04 44.93 -13.23
C PRO A 456 -12.49 45.44 -13.15
N TYR A 457 -13.45 44.57 -13.35
CA TYR A 457 -14.85 44.91 -13.21
C TYR A 457 -15.24 45.16 -11.74
N LEU A 458 -14.82 44.29 -10.83
CA LEU A 458 -15.08 44.42 -9.39
C LEU A 458 -14.44 45.70 -8.82
N GLN A 459 -13.18 46.02 -9.20
CA GLN A 459 -12.50 47.21 -8.73
C GLN A 459 -13.16 48.49 -9.27
N TYR A 460 -13.64 48.48 -10.50
CA TYR A 460 -14.43 49.58 -11.05
C TYR A 460 -15.70 49.86 -10.25
N MET A 461 -16.39 48.81 -9.80
CA MET A 461 -17.62 48.93 -9.00
C MET A 461 -17.36 49.38 -7.56
N VAL A 462 -16.36 48.83 -6.91
CA VAL A 462 -16.16 48.96 -5.44
C VAL A 462 -15.19 50.11 -5.09
N ILE A 463 -14.13 50.31 -5.90
CA ILE A 463 -13.06 51.21 -5.56
C ILE A 463 -13.27 52.57 -6.31
N HIS A 464 -13.57 53.61 -5.57
CA HIS A 464 -13.89 54.94 -6.12
C HIS A 464 -12.76 55.99 -5.95
N GLN A 465 -11.79 55.75 -5.07
CA GLN A 465 -10.74 56.70 -4.75
C GLN A 465 -9.37 56.02 -4.83
N GLY A 466 -8.41 56.65 -5.50
CA GLY A 466 -7.02 56.21 -5.55
C GLY A 466 -6.23 56.52 -4.25
N ILE A 467 -5.00 56.04 -4.22
CA ILE A 467 -4.06 56.37 -3.14
C ILE A 467 -3.66 57.84 -3.36
N SER A 468 -3.95 58.71 -2.37
CA SER A 468 -3.57 60.12 -2.47
C SER A 468 -2.05 60.20 -2.41
N SER A 469 -1.46 60.91 -3.37
CA SER A 469 -0.01 61.10 -3.52
C SER A 469 0.60 62.02 -2.42
N GLN A 470 -0.22 62.66 -1.60
CA GLN A 470 0.23 63.50 -0.49
C GLN A 470 0.11 62.75 0.84
N PRO A 471 1.22 62.45 1.51
CA PRO A 471 1.17 61.88 2.86
C PRO A 471 0.56 62.91 3.84
N ASN A 472 -0.54 62.55 4.47
CA ASN A 472 -1.13 63.32 5.51
C ASN A 472 -0.16 63.31 6.72
N PRO A 473 0.47 64.42 7.09
CA PRO A 473 1.53 64.44 8.14
C PRO A 473 1.03 64.06 9.52
N ASN A 474 -0.29 64.02 9.72
CA ASN A 474 -0.92 63.69 11.00
C ASN A 474 -1.52 62.26 11.05
N ALA A 475 -1.34 61.46 10.04
CA ALA A 475 -1.84 60.06 10.06
C ALA A 475 -0.98 59.20 10.99
N ARG A 476 -1.61 58.44 11.92
CA ARG A 476 -0.90 57.46 12.74
C ARG A 476 -0.23 56.42 11.82
N LYS A 477 1.10 56.23 12.00
CA LYS A 477 1.87 55.21 11.25
C LYS A 477 1.27 53.84 11.51
N LYS A 478 0.95 53.15 10.43
CA LYS A 478 0.50 51.75 10.49
C LYS A 478 1.68 50.79 10.71
N PRO A 479 1.49 49.59 11.26
CA PRO A 479 2.57 48.62 11.41
C PRO A 479 3.37 48.36 10.13
N LEU A 480 2.70 48.35 8.98
CA LEU A 480 3.31 48.22 7.68
C LEU A 480 4.30 49.38 7.32
N ASP A 481 4.10 50.58 7.81
CA ASP A 481 4.99 51.73 7.58
C ASP A 481 6.31 51.56 8.34
N TYR A 482 6.27 50.99 9.55
CA TYR A 482 7.49 50.64 10.30
C TYR A 482 8.30 49.57 9.61
N LEU A 483 7.61 48.55 9.07
CA LEU A 483 8.22 47.45 8.32
C LEU A 483 8.85 47.98 7.03
N GLN A 484 8.17 48.88 6.32
CA GLN A 484 8.71 49.59 5.15
C GLN A 484 9.98 50.40 5.50
N MET A 485 10.00 51.10 6.62
CA MET A 485 11.19 51.86 7.06
C MET A 485 12.37 50.93 7.35
N GLY A 486 12.13 49.81 8.04
CA GLY A 486 13.14 48.79 8.32
C GLY A 486 13.70 48.16 7.03
N TYR A 487 12.80 47.79 6.10
CA TYR A 487 13.20 47.29 4.81
C TYR A 487 14.01 48.29 3.98
N THR A 488 13.59 49.54 3.88
CA THR A 488 14.31 50.58 3.16
C THR A 488 15.69 50.82 3.76
N TRP A 489 15.82 50.77 5.10
CA TRP A 489 17.12 50.85 5.78
C TRP A 489 18.01 49.66 5.39
N LEU A 490 17.49 48.42 5.44
CA LEU A 490 18.22 47.21 5.06
C LEU A 490 18.62 47.26 3.58
N LEU A 491 17.71 47.64 2.70
CA LEU A 491 17.96 47.75 1.26
C LEU A 491 19.09 48.75 0.98
N LYS A 492 19.05 49.91 1.63
CA LYS A 492 20.12 50.93 1.52
C LYS A 492 21.47 50.36 1.97
N HIS A 493 21.50 49.56 3.02
CA HIS A 493 22.71 48.91 3.51
C HIS A 493 23.24 47.87 2.52
N CYS A 494 22.37 47.03 1.93
CA CYS A 494 22.73 46.10 0.88
C CYS A 494 23.34 46.76 -0.36
N PHE A 495 22.75 47.86 -0.81
CA PHE A 495 23.29 48.64 -1.94
C PHE A 495 24.59 49.37 -1.63
N SER A 496 24.86 49.70 -0.35
CA SER A 496 26.09 50.31 0.10
C SER A 496 27.24 49.31 0.18
N PHE A 497 26.95 48.07 0.50
CA PHE A 497 27.95 46.99 0.65
C PHE A 497 27.62 45.77 -0.24
N PRO A 498 27.68 45.89 -1.58
CA PRO A 498 27.25 44.87 -2.49
C PRO A 498 28.02 43.54 -2.39
N ARG A 499 29.33 43.61 -2.10
CA ARG A 499 30.19 42.41 -1.94
C ARG A 499 29.80 41.58 -0.70
N THR A 500 29.56 42.26 0.42
CA THR A 500 29.13 41.58 1.64
C THR A 500 27.75 40.98 1.47
N THR A 501 26.82 41.67 0.81
CA THR A 501 25.49 41.15 0.50
C THR A 501 25.55 39.89 -0.35
N LEU A 502 26.40 39.89 -1.39
CA LEU A 502 26.58 38.68 -2.24
C LEU A 502 27.17 37.50 -1.46
N ILE A 503 28.23 37.76 -0.64
CA ILE A 503 28.86 36.74 0.20
C ILE A 503 27.85 36.18 1.20
N THR A 504 27.05 37.04 1.83
CA THR A 504 26.01 36.61 2.78
C THR A 504 24.95 35.73 2.09
N GLY A 505 24.48 36.16 0.91
CA GLY A 505 23.54 35.37 0.13
C GLY A 505 24.10 33.98 -0.24
N LEU A 506 25.33 33.92 -0.69
CA LEU A 506 25.98 32.65 -1.01
C LEU A 506 26.18 31.78 0.23
N ALA A 507 26.56 32.36 1.37
CA ALA A 507 26.69 31.65 2.63
C ALA A 507 25.35 31.07 3.08
N LEU A 508 24.25 31.82 2.95
CA LEU A 508 22.91 31.31 3.27
C LEU A 508 22.50 30.12 2.38
N ILE A 509 22.82 30.17 1.08
CA ILE A 509 22.55 29.03 0.18
C ILE A 509 23.35 27.80 0.61
N ILE A 510 24.63 27.95 0.93
CA ILE A 510 25.51 26.85 1.37
C ILE A 510 25.00 26.26 2.69
N ILE A 511 24.69 27.12 3.68
CA ILE A 511 24.16 26.69 4.97
C ILE A 511 22.82 25.99 4.80
N GLY A 512 21.90 26.56 3.99
CA GLY A 512 20.61 25.96 3.70
C GLY A 512 20.73 24.61 3.02
N GLY A 513 21.61 24.49 2.03
CA GLY A 513 21.90 23.22 1.36
C GLY A 513 22.48 22.18 2.32
N PHE A 514 23.43 22.58 3.17
CA PHE A 514 23.99 21.69 4.18
C PHE A 514 22.94 21.18 5.17
N ILE A 515 22.07 22.07 5.68
CA ILE A 515 20.96 21.67 6.55
C ILE A 515 20.03 20.73 5.82
N PHE A 516 19.61 21.07 4.60
CA PHE A 516 18.62 20.29 3.83
C PHE A 516 19.10 18.86 3.55
N VAL A 517 20.37 18.67 3.21
CA VAL A 517 20.95 17.35 2.97
C VAL A 517 21.05 16.50 4.25
N ASN A 518 21.25 17.14 5.41
CA ASN A 518 21.35 16.45 6.69
C ASN A 518 20.01 16.20 7.40
N LEU A 519 18.90 16.77 6.89
CA LEU A 519 17.57 16.48 7.41
C LEU A 519 17.19 15.03 7.16
N PRO A 520 16.36 14.42 8.02
CA PRO A 520 15.81 13.09 7.78
C PRO A 520 15.01 13.08 6.47
N GLN A 521 15.24 12.05 5.67
CA GLN A 521 14.53 11.87 4.39
C GLN A 521 13.53 10.73 4.54
N ARG A 522 12.31 10.99 4.09
CA ARG A 522 11.23 10.00 3.99
C ARG A 522 10.34 10.40 2.82
N MET A 523 10.51 9.77 1.66
CA MET A 523 9.81 10.21 0.44
C MET A 523 8.29 10.15 0.58
N MET A 524 7.75 9.09 1.18
CA MET A 524 6.32 8.96 1.44
C MET A 524 5.97 9.19 2.92
N PRO A 525 4.88 9.92 3.21
CA PRO A 525 4.45 10.18 4.58
C PRO A 525 3.82 8.95 5.23
N ILE A 526 3.70 9.00 6.56
CA ILE A 526 2.89 8.07 7.35
C ILE A 526 1.42 8.33 7.03
N ALA A 527 0.63 7.27 6.94
CA ALA A 527 -0.81 7.38 6.77
C ALA A 527 -1.49 7.68 8.12
N GLU A 528 -2.30 8.72 8.14
CA GLU A 528 -3.12 9.07 9.30
C GLU A 528 -4.29 8.10 9.41
N ARG A 529 -4.15 7.09 10.28
CA ARG A 529 -5.12 6.02 10.47
C ARG A 529 -5.36 5.74 11.94
N ASN A 530 -6.59 5.44 12.27
CA ASN A 530 -6.98 4.91 13.57
C ASN A 530 -6.83 3.39 13.63
N GLN A 531 -5.86 2.85 12.89
CA GLN A 531 -5.56 1.42 12.86
C GLN A 531 -4.11 1.14 12.49
N PHE A 532 -3.60 0.00 12.98
CA PHE A 532 -2.28 -0.51 12.64
C PHE A 532 -2.30 -2.04 12.60
N ALA A 533 -1.25 -2.64 12.00
CA ALA A 533 -1.08 -4.08 11.97
C ALA A 533 -0.06 -4.54 13.02
N VAL A 534 -0.27 -5.75 13.55
CA VAL A 534 0.74 -6.48 14.35
C VAL A 534 0.96 -7.83 13.69
N GLU A 535 2.20 -8.15 13.37
CA GLU A 535 2.58 -9.39 12.69
C GLU A 535 3.42 -10.25 13.65
N PHE A 536 3.11 -11.54 13.70
CA PHE A 536 3.77 -12.53 14.55
C PHE A 536 4.49 -13.56 13.68
N TYR A 537 5.76 -13.72 13.92
CA TYR A 537 6.61 -14.67 13.22
C TYR A 537 7.22 -15.63 14.22
N LEU A 538 6.76 -16.89 14.21
CA LEU A 538 7.25 -17.96 15.05
C LEU A 538 8.17 -18.90 14.24
N PRO A 539 9.04 -19.70 14.89
CA PRO A 539 9.91 -20.65 14.20
C PRO A 539 9.16 -21.64 13.32
N ASN A 540 9.79 -22.07 12.24
CA ASN A 540 9.25 -23.10 11.37
C ASN A 540 8.94 -24.39 12.13
N GLY A 541 7.83 -25.04 11.79
CA GLY A 541 7.33 -26.21 12.48
C GLY A 541 6.45 -25.89 13.70
N THR A 542 6.26 -24.62 14.07
CA THR A 542 5.32 -24.23 15.13
C THR A 542 3.88 -24.52 14.69
N THR A 543 3.08 -25.09 15.58
CA THR A 543 1.67 -25.38 15.32
C THR A 543 0.81 -24.11 15.38
N ALA A 544 -0.30 -24.08 14.65
CA ALA A 544 -1.26 -22.98 14.71
C ALA A 544 -1.82 -22.74 16.12
N GLU A 545 -1.94 -23.79 16.93
CA GLU A 545 -2.38 -23.71 18.32
C GLU A 545 -1.38 -22.94 19.20
N LYS A 546 -0.07 -23.20 19.04
CA LYS A 546 0.97 -22.44 19.76
C LYS A 546 1.02 -20.98 19.30
N THR A 547 0.88 -20.76 17.99
CA THR A 547 0.80 -19.42 17.41
C THR A 547 -0.40 -18.65 17.97
N ALA A 548 -1.56 -19.31 18.06
CA ALA A 548 -2.76 -18.74 18.66
C ALA A 548 -2.56 -18.35 20.13
N GLN A 549 -1.94 -19.22 20.94
CA GLN A 549 -1.67 -18.93 22.35
C GLN A 549 -0.82 -17.66 22.55
N VAL A 550 0.19 -17.46 21.69
CA VAL A 550 1.03 -16.25 21.72
C VAL A 550 0.22 -15.03 21.27
N ALA A 551 -0.53 -15.17 20.18
CA ALA A 551 -1.38 -14.12 19.66
C ALA A 551 -2.46 -13.70 20.68
N ASP A 552 -3.19 -14.65 21.28
CA ASP A 552 -4.22 -14.38 22.29
C ASP A 552 -3.64 -13.64 23.51
N SER A 553 -2.43 -14.03 23.94
CA SER A 553 -1.75 -13.37 25.06
C SER A 553 -1.50 -11.90 24.74
N MET A 554 -1.07 -11.59 23.50
CA MET A 554 -0.84 -10.19 23.08
C MET A 554 -2.15 -9.45 22.83
N ALA A 555 -3.16 -10.11 22.27
CA ALA A 555 -4.49 -9.53 22.08
C ALA A 555 -5.10 -9.07 23.42
N HIS A 556 -5.00 -9.90 24.46
CA HIS A 556 -5.44 -9.53 25.81
C HIS A 556 -4.68 -8.34 26.41
N ILE A 557 -3.39 -8.19 26.09
CA ILE A 557 -2.59 -7.03 26.52
C ILE A 557 -3.11 -5.77 25.84
N LEU A 558 -3.33 -5.79 24.51
CA LEU A 558 -3.81 -4.64 23.75
C LEU A 558 -5.25 -4.25 24.10
N GLN A 559 -6.13 -5.23 24.30
CA GLN A 559 -7.54 -4.99 24.67
C GLN A 559 -7.72 -4.32 26.05
N ARG A 560 -6.72 -4.36 26.92
CA ARG A 560 -6.75 -3.65 28.22
C ARG A 560 -6.48 -2.15 28.08
N ASP A 561 -5.94 -1.72 26.94
CA ASP A 561 -5.69 -0.30 26.68
C ASP A 561 -7.00 0.38 26.27
N PRO A 562 -7.44 1.43 26.98
CA PRO A 562 -8.70 2.12 26.67
C PRO A 562 -8.68 2.84 25.32
N GLN A 563 -7.51 3.04 24.71
CA GLN A 563 -7.35 3.63 23.39
C GLN A 563 -7.52 2.60 22.26
N VAL A 564 -7.52 1.31 22.58
CA VAL A 564 -7.76 0.21 21.62
C VAL A 564 -9.24 -0.14 21.65
N THR A 565 -9.90 -0.02 20.49
CA THR A 565 -11.35 -0.27 20.36
C THR A 565 -11.65 -1.69 19.93
N ALA A 566 -10.82 -2.29 19.07
CA ALA A 566 -11.00 -3.66 18.60
C ALA A 566 -9.66 -4.29 18.18
N VAL A 567 -9.57 -5.60 18.36
CA VAL A 567 -8.45 -6.43 17.87
C VAL A 567 -9.04 -7.57 17.05
N THR A 568 -8.75 -7.58 15.75
CA THR A 568 -9.12 -8.68 14.86
C THR A 568 -7.89 -9.52 14.58
N THR A 569 -7.96 -10.80 14.95
CA THR A 569 -6.86 -11.75 14.92
C THR A 569 -7.00 -12.70 13.73
N PHE A 570 -5.95 -12.82 12.94
CA PHE A 570 -5.82 -13.77 11.84
C PHE A 570 -4.77 -14.80 12.24
N ILE A 571 -5.15 -16.06 12.38
CA ILE A 571 -4.24 -17.15 12.71
C ILE A 571 -3.97 -17.98 11.45
N GLY A 572 -2.71 -18.31 11.19
CA GLY A 572 -2.29 -19.12 10.05
C GLY A 572 -2.43 -18.45 8.68
N GLN A 573 -2.84 -17.22 8.64
CA GLN A 573 -3.06 -16.43 7.41
C GLN A 573 -2.89 -14.94 7.67
N GLY A 574 -2.60 -14.19 6.61
CA GLY A 574 -2.65 -12.73 6.65
C GLY A 574 -4.06 -12.20 6.39
N SER A 575 -4.28 -10.94 6.70
CA SER A 575 -5.51 -10.22 6.37
C SER A 575 -5.61 -9.95 4.87
N PRO A 576 -6.82 -9.75 4.32
CA PRO A 576 -6.98 -9.10 3.03
C PRO A 576 -6.29 -7.73 3.02
N ARG A 577 -6.01 -7.18 1.83
CA ARG A 577 -5.43 -5.84 1.71
C ARG A 577 -6.44 -4.79 2.22
N PHE A 578 -6.20 -4.27 3.39
CA PHE A 578 -7.04 -3.27 4.05
C PHE A 578 -6.50 -1.84 3.92
N HIS A 579 -5.29 -1.70 3.41
CA HIS A 579 -4.65 -0.43 3.09
C HIS A 579 -3.88 -0.57 1.77
N THR A 580 -3.86 0.45 0.94
CA THR A 580 -3.33 0.41 -0.44
C THR A 580 -1.88 -0.08 -0.50
N THR A 581 -1.05 0.33 0.45
CA THR A 581 0.37 -0.04 0.49
C THR A 581 0.67 -1.26 1.37
N TYR A 582 -0.34 -1.80 2.10
CA TYR A 582 -0.15 -3.00 2.90
C TYR A 582 -0.25 -4.25 2.03
N ALA A 583 0.89 -4.85 1.69
CA ALA A 583 0.91 -6.11 0.97
C ALA A 583 0.42 -7.26 1.88
N PRO A 584 -0.62 -8.03 1.47
CA PRO A 584 -1.07 -9.20 2.21
C PRO A 584 0.07 -10.19 2.39
N GLN A 585 0.22 -10.72 3.61
CA GLN A 585 1.20 -11.76 3.91
C GLN A 585 0.61 -13.14 3.61
N ILE A 586 1.39 -14.00 2.97
CA ILE A 586 1.02 -15.40 2.81
C ILE A 586 1.46 -16.12 4.08
N GLY A 587 0.49 -16.41 4.93
CA GLY A 587 0.70 -17.02 6.23
C GLY A 587 1.00 -18.52 6.15
N GLY A 588 1.27 -19.09 7.31
CA GLY A 588 1.42 -20.51 7.60
C GLY A 588 1.10 -20.74 9.07
N PRO A 589 1.12 -21.98 9.56
CA PRO A 589 0.79 -22.28 10.97
C PRO A 589 1.62 -21.46 11.99
N ASN A 590 2.81 -21.04 11.61
CA ASN A 590 3.74 -20.25 12.43
C ASN A 590 3.57 -18.73 12.27
N PHE A 591 2.49 -18.28 11.64
CA PHE A 591 2.22 -16.85 11.40
C PHE A 591 0.87 -16.43 11.97
N ALA A 592 0.81 -15.27 12.59
CA ALA A 592 -0.44 -14.61 12.92
C ALA A 592 -0.35 -13.10 12.62
N GLN A 593 -1.49 -12.47 12.48
CA GLN A 593 -1.61 -11.04 12.23
C GLN A 593 -2.79 -10.45 12.98
N PHE A 594 -2.62 -9.22 13.48
CA PHE A 594 -3.74 -8.41 13.95
C PHE A 594 -4.00 -7.23 13.02
N ILE A 595 -5.26 -6.85 12.95
CA ILE A 595 -5.68 -5.48 12.66
C ILE A 595 -6.17 -4.91 13.99
N VAL A 596 -5.49 -3.88 14.48
CA VAL A 596 -5.83 -3.21 15.73
C VAL A 596 -6.45 -1.87 15.40
N ASN A 597 -7.66 -1.63 15.90
CA ASN A 597 -8.36 -0.37 15.77
C ASN A 597 -8.21 0.46 17.04
N THR A 598 -7.98 1.75 16.90
CA THR A 598 -7.87 2.72 17.98
C THR A 598 -8.98 3.77 17.92
N VAL A 599 -9.10 4.57 18.96
CA VAL A 599 -10.14 5.62 19.03
C VAL A 599 -9.94 6.65 17.91
N ASP A 600 -8.71 7.09 17.72
CA ASP A 600 -8.32 8.06 16.69
C ASP A 600 -6.85 7.89 16.27
N ASN A 601 -6.39 8.73 15.36
CA ASN A 601 -5.03 8.69 14.84
C ASN A 601 -3.97 9.01 15.92
N SER A 602 -4.24 9.96 16.83
CA SER A 602 -3.32 10.27 17.93
C SER A 602 -3.16 9.09 18.88
N ALA A 603 -4.26 8.38 19.16
CA ALA A 603 -4.25 7.16 19.95
C ALA A 603 -3.42 6.05 19.27
N THR A 604 -3.44 5.97 17.95
CA THR A 604 -2.58 5.03 17.21
C THR A 604 -1.10 5.28 17.50
N GLU A 605 -0.65 6.52 17.41
CA GLU A 605 0.74 6.91 17.69
C GLU A 605 1.12 6.58 19.14
N GLU A 606 0.27 6.99 20.10
CA GLU A 606 0.51 6.76 21.54
C GLU A 606 0.56 5.26 21.90
N VAL A 607 -0.31 4.45 21.30
CA VAL A 607 -0.34 3.00 21.49
C VAL A 607 0.93 2.37 20.90
N LEU A 608 1.31 2.75 19.68
CA LEU A 608 2.54 2.28 19.06
C LEU A 608 3.79 2.65 19.88
N ASP A 609 3.88 3.90 20.36
CA ASP A 609 5.01 4.35 21.19
C ASP A 609 5.11 3.59 22.51
N ARG A 610 3.96 3.16 23.05
CA ARG A 610 3.87 2.42 24.32
C ARG A 610 4.22 0.95 24.19
N TYR A 611 3.82 0.33 23.07
CA TYR A 611 3.86 -1.13 22.94
C TYR A 611 4.89 -1.65 21.95
N ALA A 612 5.19 -0.93 20.84
CA ALA A 612 5.98 -1.48 19.75
C ALA A 612 7.36 -1.97 20.19
N ASP A 613 8.17 -1.09 20.77
CA ASP A 613 9.54 -1.44 21.16
C ASP A 613 9.56 -2.37 22.39
N ARG A 614 8.58 -2.23 23.26
CA ARG A 614 8.49 -3.03 24.50
C ARG A 614 8.18 -4.49 24.24
N TYR A 615 7.28 -4.76 23.30
CA TYR A 615 6.78 -6.11 23.04
C TYR A 615 7.38 -6.78 21.81
N ALA A 616 8.23 -6.13 21.06
CA ALA A 616 8.88 -6.66 19.86
C ALA A 616 9.56 -8.02 20.11
N ASN A 617 10.28 -8.16 21.22
CA ASN A 617 11.01 -9.37 21.65
C ASN A 617 10.49 -9.90 23.00
N TYR A 618 9.21 -9.67 23.33
CA TYR A 618 8.66 -10.06 24.64
C TYR A 618 8.51 -11.59 24.79
N PHE A 619 8.13 -12.26 23.72
CA PHE A 619 8.06 -13.72 23.69
C PHE A 619 9.37 -14.28 23.12
N PRO A 620 10.06 -15.20 23.81
CA PRO A 620 11.39 -15.68 23.41
C PRO A 620 11.44 -16.31 22.01
N ASP A 621 10.34 -16.97 21.61
CA ASP A 621 10.24 -17.72 20.35
C ASP A 621 9.41 -16.97 19.30
N CYS A 622 9.19 -15.66 19.44
CA CYS A 622 8.34 -14.93 18.52
C CYS A 622 8.88 -13.53 18.24
N TYR A 623 8.98 -13.16 16.97
CA TYR A 623 9.19 -11.79 16.54
C TYR A 623 7.83 -11.11 16.36
N ILE A 624 7.60 -10.03 17.10
CA ILE A 624 6.35 -9.26 17.02
C ILE A 624 6.65 -7.92 16.36
N ARG A 625 6.10 -7.71 15.18
CA ARG A 625 6.25 -6.50 14.41
C ARG A 625 5.00 -5.65 14.52
N PHE A 626 5.13 -4.46 15.08
CA PHE A 626 4.08 -3.43 15.07
C PHE A 626 4.27 -2.55 13.85
N LYS A 627 3.38 -2.65 12.89
CA LYS A 627 3.47 -1.95 11.62
C LYS A 627 2.45 -0.81 11.55
N GLN A 628 2.95 0.42 11.62
CA GLN A 628 2.16 1.60 11.30
C GLN A 628 1.89 1.67 9.80
N MET A 629 0.70 2.13 9.41
CA MET A 629 0.39 2.33 8.00
C MET A 629 1.17 3.53 7.45
N ASP A 630 1.73 3.36 6.27
CA ASP A 630 2.43 4.39 5.51
C ASP A 630 2.09 4.28 4.02
N TYR A 631 2.52 5.24 3.23
CA TYR A 631 2.35 5.20 1.77
C TYR A 631 3.57 4.67 1.03
N ASN A 632 4.56 4.14 1.76
CA ASN A 632 5.71 3.46 1.18
C ASN A 632 5.39 1.98 0.94
N ASN A 633 5.57 1.52 -0.29
CA ASN A 633 5.31 0.12 -0.68
C ASN A 633 6.51 -0.82 -0.39
N ALA A 634 7.45 -0.45 0.48
CA ALA A 634 8.53 -1.33 0.90
C ALA A 634 8.01 -2.38 1.90
N THR A 635 8.29 -3.66 1.63
CA THR A 635 7.88 -4.76 2.51
C THR A 635 8.57 -4.67 3.87
N TYR A 636 9.85 -4.32 3.85
CA TYR A 636 10.69 -4.17 5.05
C TYR A 636 11.37 -2.79 5.04
N PRO A 637 11.47 -2.11 6.20
CA PRO A 637 12.13 -0.80 6.28
C PRO A 637 13.63 -0.87 6.04
N ILE A 638 14.30 -1.86 6.64
CA ILE A 638 15.75 -2.08 6.53
C ILE A 638 15.97 -3.50 6.01
N GLU A 639 16.67 -3.62 4.90
CA GLU A 639 16.97 -4.90 4.26
C GLU A 639 18.37 -4.88 3.68
N VAL A 640 19.12 -5.96 3.89
CA VAL A 640 20.38 -6.24 3.17
C VAL A 640 20.22 -7.55 2.45
N ARG A 641 20.39 -7.55 1.15
CA ARG A 641 20.31 -8.72 0.29
C ARG A 641 21.69 -9.23 -0.06
N VAL A 642 21.91 -10.52 0.10
CA VAL A 642 23.14 -11.19 -0.34
C VAL A 642 22.78 -12.26 -1.34
N SER A 643 23.36 -12.22 -2.52
CA SER A 643 23.08 -13.13 -3.64
C SER A 643 24.34 -13.92 -4.01
N GLY A 644 24.16 -15.19 -4.39
CA GLY A 644 25.27 -16.06 -4.82
C GLY A 644 24.81 -17.50 -5.03
N ASP A 645 25.70 -18.34 -5.52
CA ASP A 645 25.36 -19.73 -5.86
C ASP A 645 25.48 -20.69 -4.65
N SER A 646 26.42 -20.43 -3.76
CA SER A 646 26.69 -21.31 -2.59
C SER A 646 25.83 -20.93 -1.40
N ILE A 647 24.89 -21.80 -1.01
CA ILE A 647 24.03 -21.58 0.15
C ILE A 647 24.82 -21.49 1.47
N ARG A 648 25.94 -22.21 1.59
CA ARG A 648 26.78 -22.17 2.78
C ARG A 648 27.40 -20.79 2.95
N ASP A 649 27.96 -20.23 1.88
CA ASP A 649 28.65 -18.93 1.91
C ASP A 649 27.64 -17.80 2.08
N LEU A 650 26.44 -17.92 1.49
CA LEU A 650 25.31 -17.01 1.73
C LEU A 650 24.89 -16.99 3.20
N LYS A 651 24.75 -18.15 3.84
CA LYS A 651 24.38 -18.24 5.26
C LYS A 651 25.48 -17.67 6.17
N GLU A 652 26.75 -17.88 5.83
CA GLU A 652 27.88 -17.31 6.58
C GLU A 652 27.90 -15.78 6.47
N ALA A 653 27.72 -15.24 5.27
CA ALA A 653 27.61 -13.80 5.05
C ALA A 653 26.40 -13.21 5.78
N ALA A 654 25.25 -13.88 5.71
CA ALA A 654 24.03 -13.43 6.43
C ALA A 654 24.24 -13.35 7.94
N LYS A 655 24.97 -14.32 8.54
CA LYS A 655 25.31 -14.28 9.97
C LYS A 655 26.24 -13.10 10.31
N LYS A 656 27.24 -12.81 9.47
CA LYS A 656 28.13 -11.66 9.66
C LYS A 656 27.37 -10.34 9.59
N ILE A 657 26.49 -10.19 8.61
CA ILE A 657 25.67 -9.00 8.44
C ILE A 657 24.65 -8.86 9.58
N ALA A 658 23.97 -9.93 9.98
CA ALA A 658 23.07 -9.90 11.13
C ALA A 658 23.79 -9.50 12.42
N ALA A 659 25.00 -10.00 12.66
CA ALA A 659 25.82 -9.61 13.80
C ALA A 659 26.22 -8.12 13.75
N CYS A 660 26.52 -7.59 12.57
CA CYS A 660 26.75 -6.17 12.35
C CYS A 660 25.49 -5.34 12.64
N MET A 661 24.32 -5.75 12.13
CA MET A 661 23.04 -5.08 12.40
C MET A 661 22.71 -5.01 13.90
N HIS A 662 23.02 -6.07 14.67
CA HIS A 662 22.83 -6.08 16.12
C HIS A 662 23.72 -5.06 16.88
N GLN A 663 24.82 -4.61 16.29
CA GLN A 663 25.69 -3.59 16.89
C GLN A 663 25.21 -2.16 16.60
N ILE A 664 24.33 -1.97 15.65
CA ILE A 664 23.79 -0.66 15.28
C ILE A 664 22.61 -0.33 16.19
N GLU A 665 22.79 0.69 17.04
CA GLU A 665 21.71 1.20 17.88
C GLU A 665 20.55 1.72 17.00
N GLY A 666 19.35 1.30 17.31
CA GLY A 666 18.14 1.69 16.61
C GLY A 666 17.57 0.64 15.66
N ILE A 667 18.26 -0.50 15.44
CA ILE A 667 17.75 -1.63 14.64
C ILE A 667 17.30 -2.75 15.58
N ASN A 668 16.09 -3.25 15.37
CA ASN A 668 15.51 -4.36 16.13
C ASN A 668 14.90 -5.42 15.19
N LEU A 669 14.38 -6.52 15.74
CA LEU A 669 13.71 -7.62 15.02
C LEU A 669 14.55 -8.16 13.84
N ILE A 670 15.84 -8.37 14.06
CA ILE A 670 16.78 -8.82 13.02
C ILE A 670 16.54 -10.31 12.75
N ARG A 671 16.18 -10.63 11.50
CA ARG A 671 15.90 -11.99 11.02
C ARG A 671 16.27 -12.14 9.54
N THR A 672 16.25 -13.37 9.05
CA THR A 672 16.42 -13.65 7.62
C THR A 672 15.11 -14.14 6.98
N ASN A 673 14.97 -13.98 5.67
CA ASN A 673 13.84 -14.53 4.92
C ASN A 673 13.97 -16.02 4.59
N TYR A 674 15.10 -16.63 4.91
CA TYR A 674 15.29 -18.09 4.84
C TYR A 674 14.63 -18.80 6.02
N GLU A 675 14.25 -18.04 7.05
CA GLU A 675 13.66 -18.57 8.27
C GLU A 675 14.60 -19.58 8.98
N GLU A 676 14.14 -20.19 10.05
CA GLU A 676 14.90 -21.24 10.76
C GLU A 676 14.79 -22.57 9.98
N PRO A 677 15.79 -23.48 10.14
CA PRO A 677 15.69 -24.80 9.56
C PRO A 677 14.43 -25.52 10.03
N LEU A 678 13.74 -26.18 9.10
CA LEU A 678 12.53 -26.94 9.38
C LEU A 678 12.90 -28.34 9.88
N PRO A 679 12.46 -28.76 11.08
CA PRO A 679 12.62 -30.13 11.52
C PRO A 679 11.68 -31.05 10.77
N GLY A 680 12.19 -32.11 10.18
CA GLY A 680 11.44 -33.10 9.44
C GLY A 680 11.83 -34.55 9.83
N ILE A 681 11.12 -35.49 9.25
CA ILE A 681 11.41 -36.91 9.33
C ILE A 681 11.55 -37.45 7.91
N ARG A 682 12.72 -38.02 7.60
CA ARG A 682 12.98 -38.66 6.33
C ARG A 682 12.71 -40.16 6.43
N VAL A 683 11.74 -40.62 5.63
CA VAL A 683 11.41 -42.04 5.48
C VAL A 683 12.00 -42.51 4.16
N THR A 684 13.02 -43.39 4.22
CA THR A 684 13.69 -43.95 3.02
C THR A 684 13.31 -45.40 2.87
N PRO A 685 12.41 -45.76 1.93
CA PRO A 685 12.01 -47.14 1.70
C PRO A 685 13.18 -48.00 1.24
N ASP A 686 13.28 -49.20 1.78
CA ASP A 686 14.12 -50.27 1.19
C ASP A 686 13.41 -50.82 -0.05
N ALA A 687 13.95 -50.52 -1.22
CA ALA A 687 13.34 -50.85 -2.50
C ALA A 687 13.16 -52.40 -2.66
N THR A 688 14.07 -53.17 -2.12
CA THR A 688 14.02 -54.66 -2.21
C THR A 688 12.91 -55.21 -1.34
N GLU A 689 12.84 -54.85 -0.09
CA GLU A 689 11.82 -55.31 0.86
C GLU A 689 10.43 -54.79 0.49
N ALA A 690 10.32 -53.46 0.15
CA ALA A 690 9.07 -52.88 -0.27
C ALA A 690 8.49 -53.54 -1.52
N ASN A 691 9.31 -53.76 -2.54
CA ASN A 691 8.86 -54.46 -3.76
C ASN A 691 8.50 -55.94 -3.51
N ARG A 692 9.26 -56.63 -2.67
CA ARG A 692 8.96 -58.01 -2.26
C ARG A 692 7.59 -58.15 -1.61
N LEU A 693 7.20 -57.15 -0.85
CA LEU A 693 5.93 -57.07 -0.13
C LEU A 693 4.82 -56.37 -0.94
N GLY A 694 5.11 -55.94 -2.14
CA GLY A 694 4.16 -55.24 -3.02
C GLY A 694 3.79 -53.85 -2.54
N VAL A 695 4.63 -53.20 -1.70
CA VAL A 695 4.45 -51.83 -1.23
C VAL A 695 5.19 -50.86 -2.14
N ASN A 696 4.49 -50.03 -2.86
CA ASN A 696 5.07 -48.97 -3.67
C ASN A 696 5.03 -47.62 -2.97
N LYS A 697 5.75 -46.63 -3.50
CA LYS A 697 5.82 -45.28 -2.92
C LYS A 697 4.45 -44.61 -2.74
N THR A 698 3.54 -44.79 -3.74
CA THR A 698 2.21 -44.18 -3.71
C THR A 698 1.36 -44.75 -2.56
N LEU A 699 1.39 -46.10 -2.41
CA LEU A 699 0.69 -46.78 -1.34
C LEU A 699 1.20 -46.40 0.03
N LEU A 700 2.53 -46.32 0.20
CA LEU A 700 3.17 -45.88 1.44
C LEU A 700 2.80 -44.44 1.76
N SER A 701 2.87 -43.54 0.77
CA SER A 701 2.53 -42.12 0.99
C SER A 701 1.07 -41.92 1.34
N ALA A 702 0.15 -42.62 0.67
CA ALA A 702 -1.27 -42.54 0.96
C ALA A 702 -1.60 -43.06 2.39
N ASP A 703 -0.98 -44.17 2.76
CA ASP A 703 -1.19 -44.76 4.10
C ASP A 703 -0.65 -43.82 5.21
N LEU A 704 0.56 -43.29 5.04
CA LEU A 704 1.11 -42.30 5.97
C LEU A 704 0.26 -41.00 6.03
N ALA A 705 -0.32 -40.55 4.91
CA ALA A 705 -1.20 -39.41 4.89
C ALA A 705 -2.53 -39.64 5.63
N ILE A 706 -3.06 -40.87 5.58
CA ILE A 706 -4.26 -41.27 6.34
C ILE A 706 -3.96 -41.26 7.85
N HIS A 707 -2.74 -41.67 8.24
CA HIS A 707 -2.38 -41.88 9.64
C HIS A 707 -1.76 -40.63 10.31
N PHE A 708 -0.92 -39.90 9.62
CA PHE A 708 -0.15 -38.77 10.17
C PHE A 708 -0.48 -37.41 9.57
N GLY A 709 -1.35 -37.39 8.54
CA GLY A 709 -1.84 -36.15 7.93
C GLY A 709 -3.22 -35.75 8.45
N ASP A 710 -3.78 -34.69 7.85
CA ASP A 710 -5.17 -34.26 8.10
C ASP A 710 -6.20 -35.17 7.42
N GLY A 711 -5.73 -36.31 6.86
CA GLY A 711 -6.53 -37.28 6.12
C GLY A 711 -6.58 -37.03 4.62
N ILE A 712 -7.17 -37.96 3.88
CA ILE A 712 -7.33 -37.87 2.42
C ILE A 712 -8.79 -37.57 2.10
N PRO A 713 -9.09 -36.48 1.37
CA PRO A 713 -10.43 -36.20 0.88
C PRO A 713 -10.83 -37.27 -0.15
N ILE A 714 -12.00 -37.91 0.04
CA ILE A 714 -12.49 -38.99 -0.80
C ILE A 714 -13.59 -38.53 -1.75
N SER A 715 -14.54 -37.76 -1.23
CA SER A 715 -15.71 -37.29 -1.94
C SER A 715 -16.32 -36.07 -1.26
N THR A 716 -17.39 -35.55 -1.83
CA THR A 716 -18.17 -34.44 -1.25
C THR A 716 -19.62 -34.82 -1.19
N LEU A 717 -20.21 -34.72 -0.03
CA LEU A 717 -21.65 -34.80 0.16
C LEU A 717 -22.27 -33.43 -0.07
N TRP A 718 -23.27 -33.34 -0.93
CA TRP A 718 -23.98 -32.11 -1.18
C TRP A 718 -25.29 -32.04 -0.41
N GLU A 719 -25.42 -31.05 0.45
CA GLU A 719 -26.67 -30.74 1.16
C GLU A 719 -27.28 -29.46 0.60
N GLY A 720 -28.04 -29.62 -0.50
CA GLY A 720 -28.45 -28.46 -1.32
C GLY A 720 -27.25 -27.88 -2.04
N ASP A 721 -26.90 -26.65 -1.73
CA ASP A 721 -25.73 -25.91 -2.24
C ASP A 721 -24.50 -25.98 -1.31
N TYR A 722 -24.64 -26.62 -0.13
CA TYR A 722 -23.56 -26.68 0.86
C TYR A 722 -22.72 -27.97 0.70
N PRO A 723 -21.40 -27.82 0.38
CA PRO A 723 -20.51 -28.97 0.20
C PRO A 723 -19.92 -29.46 1.54
N VAL A 724 -20.17 -30.70 1.90
CA VAL A 724 -19.56 -31.35 3.07
C VAL A 724 -18.52 -32.35 2.58
N LYS A 725 -17.23 -32.09 2.79
CA LYS A 725 -16.15 -32.98 2.38
C LYS A 725 -16.12 -34.24 3.23
N MET A 726 -15.96 -35.40 2.59
CA MET A 726 -15.68 -36.66 3.28
C MET A 726 -14.19 -36.92 3.30
N VAL A 727 -13.63 -37.11 4.48
CA VAL A 727 -12.18 -37.23 4.69
C VAL A 727 -11.89 -38.54 5.42
N LEU A 728 -11.05 -39.38 4.81
CA LEU A 728 -10.56 -40.61 5.40
C LEU A 728 -9.31 -40.35 6.22
N LYS A 729 -9.33 -40.66 7.50
CA LYS A 729 -8.19 -40.53 8.42
C LYS A 729 -8.17 -41.74 9.39
N SER A 730 -7.08 -41.91 10.10
CA SER A 730 -6.98 -42.91 11.15
C SER A 730 -7.07 -42.31 12.55
N GLN A 731 -7.47 -43.09 13.54
CA GLN A 731 -7.26 -42.74 14.94
C GLN A 731 -5.76 -42.89 15.24
N ASN A 732 -5.10 -41.78 15.49
CA ASN A 732 -3.67 -41.75 15.62
C ASN A 732 -3.24 -41.83 17.08
N ASP A 733 -2.65 -42.98 17.49
CA ASP A 733 -1.94 -43.16 18.77
C ASP A 733 -0.63 -43.92 18.58
N SER A 734 -0.16 -44.10 17.33
CA SER A 734 0.99 -44.98 17.05
C SER A 734 2.30 -44.18 16.85
N ASP A 735 3.39 -44.79 17.27
CA ASP A 735 4.75 -44.38 16.91
C ASP A 735 4.97 -44.66 15.41
N LEU A 736 5.48 -43.66 14.67
CA LEU A 736 5.73 -43.79 13.24
C LEU A 736 6.47 -45.08 12.84
N ALA A 737 7.47 -45.45 13.61
CA ALA A 737 8.27 -46.65 13.36
C ALA A 737 7.46 -47.96 13.46
N ASN A 738 6.44 -47.96 14.27
CA ASN A 738 5.59 -49.11 14.54
C ASN A 738 4.28 -49.05 13.76
N GLU A 739 4.09 -48.08 12.89
CA GLU A 739 2.91 -47.98 12.01
C GLU A 739 2.83 -49.19 11.08
N TYR A 740 1.68 -49.86 11.03
CA TYR A 740 1.44 -51.04 10.24
C TYR A 740 1.00 -50.72 8.81
N ILE A 741 1.91 -50.93 7.86
CA ILE A 741 1.69 -50.70 6.45
C ILE A 741 1.07 -51.92 5.81
N PRO A 742 -0.08 -51.86 5.11
CA PRO A 742 -0.72 -52.96 4.43
C PRO A 742 0.15 -53.50 3.31
N VAL A 743 0.27 -54.81 3.21
CA VAL A 743 0.99 -55.50 2.14
C VAL A 743 0.02 -55.84 0.99
N MET A 744 0.54 -55.94 -0.25
CA MET A 744 -0.26 -56.24 -1.42
C MET A 744 -1.01 -57.58 -1.24
N GLY A 745 -2.34 -57.54 -1.38
CA GLY A 745 -3.24 -58.66 -1.06
C GLY A 745 -4.12 -58.43 0.16
N GLY A 746 -3.81 -57.42 1.01
CA GLY A 746 -4.68 -56.89 2.06
C GLY A 746 -4.89 -57.81 3.30
N THR A 747 -4.22 -58.96 3.35
CA THR A 747 -4.40 -59.96 4.45
C THR A 747 -3.35 -59.85 5.54
N SER A 748 -2.29 -59.08 5.36
CA SER A 748 -1.22 -58.85 6.33
C SER A 748 -0.70 -57.43 6.28
N SER A 749 -0.13 -56.97 7.39
CA SER A 749 0.53 -55.65 7.53
C SER A 749 1.89 -55.86 8.19
N VAL A 750 2.82 -54.99 7.86
CA VAL A 750 4.19 -54.99 8.43
C VAL A 750 4.51 -53.62 9.01
N PRO A 751 5.25 -53.54 10.14
CA PRO A 751 5.62 -52.25 10.70
C PRO A 751 6.57 -51.48 9.77
N LEU A 752 6.42 -50.17 9.69
CA LEU A 752 7.16 -49.30 8.79
C LEU A 752 8.68 -49.45 8.95
N ARG A 753 9.17 -49.68 10.16
CA ARG A 753 10.61 -49.93 10.42
C ARG A 753 11.20 -51.16 9.69
N GLN A 754 10.38 -52.07 9.18
CA GLN A 754 10.84 -53.19 8.35
C GLN A 754 10.90 -52.83 6.87
N LEU A 755 10.15 -51.80 6.45
CA LEU A 755 10.05 -51.36 5.08
C LEU A 755 10.95 -50.17 4.75
N ALA A 756 11.29 -49.37 5.75
CA ALA A 756 11.99 -48.09 5.55
C ALA A 756 12.92 -47.76 6.71
N LYS A 757 13.99 -47.03 6.38
CA LYS A 757 14.85 -46.35 7.35
C LYS A 757 14.23 -45.02 7.69
N ILE A 758 14.07 -44.76 8.99
CA ILE A 758 13.54 -43.51 9.52
C ILE A 758 14.70 -42.73 10.12
N SER A 759 14.88 -41.50 9.74
CA SER A 759 15.94 -40.58 10.26
C SER A 759 15.39 -39.17 10.42
N PRO A 760 15.88 -38.41 11.43
CA PRO A 760 15.59 -36.99 11.48
C PRO A 760 16.21 -36.29 10.26
N ASP A 761 15.51 -35.29 9.76
CA ASP A 761 15.93 -34.47 8.63
C ASP A 761 15.77 -33.01 8.97
N TRP A 762 16.81 -32.23 8.68
CA TRP A 762 16.79 -30.79 8.86
C TRP A 762 17.13 -30.14 7.52
N HIS A 763 16.22 -29.35 6.99
CA HIS A 763 16.40 -28.65 5.72
C HIS A 763 15.95 -27.21 5.83
N ASP A 764 16.25 -26.43 4.79
CA ASP A 764 15.89 -25.02 4.78
C ASP A 764 14.36 -24.86 4.71
N GLY A 765 13.80 -24.10 5.66
CA GLY A 765 12.35 -23.88 5.72
C GLY A 765 11.84 -23.06 4.55
N SER A 766 12.70 -22.22 4.00
CA SER A 766 12.39 -21.36 2.86
C SER A 766 13.65 -21.09 2.05
N ILE A 767 13.57 -21.25 0.73
CA ILE A 767 14.64 -20.90 -0.21
C ILE A 767 14.11 -19.77 -1.09
N VAL A 768 14.81 -18.62 -1.05
CA VAL A 768 14.41 -17.44 -1.82
C VAL A 768 15.39 -17.24 -2.97
N ARG A 769 14.83 -16.97 -4.16
CA ARG A 769 15.61 -16.57 -5.34
C ARG A 769 15.06 -15.24 -5.85
N ARG A 770 15.96 -14.33 -6.19
CA ARG A 770 15.61 -13.04 -6.80
C ARG A 770 16.35 -12.90 -8.13
N ASN A 771 15.66 -12.45 -9.17
CA ASN A 771 16.26 -12.37 -10.50
C ASN A 771 16.94 -13.69 -10.94
N GLY A 772 16.37 -14.84 -10.55
CA GLY A 772 16.92 -16.15 -10.88
C GLY A 772 18.14 -16.61 -10.07
N VAL A 773 18.57 -15.85 -9.06
CA VAL A 773 19.75 -16.18 -8.21
C VAL A 773 19.30 -16.35 -6.76
N ARG A 774 19.87 -17.35 -6.07
CA ARG A 774 19.64 -17.52 -4.63
C ARG A 774 20.03 -16.27 -3.86
N THR A 775 19.13 -15.77 -3.02
CA THR A 775 19.31 -14.52 -2.29
C THR A 775 18.80 -14.66 -0.87
N ILE A 776 19.62 -14.34 0.11
CA ILE A 776 19.21 -14.21 1.50
C ILE A 776 19.05 -12.73 1.83
N SER A 777 17.87 -12.35 2.30
CA SER A 777 17.62 -11.02 2.84
C SER A 777 17.73 -11.04 4.35
N ILE A 778 18.57 -10.17 4.89
CA ILE A 778 18.66 -9.87 6.32
C ILE A 778 17.82 -8.63 6.56
N ILE A 779 16.82 -8.79 7.41
CA ILE A 779 15.72 -7.84 7.61
C ILE A 779 15.83 -7.27 9.02
N GLY A 780 15.60 -5.98 9.16
CA GLY A 780 15.52 -5.30 10.45
C GLY A 780 14.42 -4.24 10.47
N GLU A 781 13.93 -3.93 11.66
CA GLU A 781 12.96 -2.87 11.91
C GLU A 781 13.63 -1.72 12.67
N PRO A 782 13.35 -0.46 12.33
CA PRO A 782 13.82 0.66 13.14
C PRO A 782 13.01 0.74 14.44
N LEU A 783 13.68 1.03 15.55
CA LEU A 783 12.99 1.43 16.78
C LEU A 783 12.23 2.74 16.57
N ARG A 784 11.18 2.95 17.36
CA ARG A 784 10.38 4.18 17.30
C ARG A 784 11.27 5.42 17.45
N GLY A 785 11.03 6.42 16.60
CA GLY A 785 11.82 7.65 16.56
C GLY A 785 13.13 7.59 15.74
N PHE A 786 13.54 6.42 15.26
CA PHE A 786 14.69 6.30 14.36
C PHE A 786 14.26 6.35 12.90
N ASN A 787 15.09 6.98 12.07
CA ASN A 787 14.84 7.06 10.62
C ASN A 787 15.50 5.88 9.90
N ALA A 788 14.71 5.06 9.21
CA ALA A 788 15.14 3.85 8.51
C ALA A 788 16.26 4.13 7.50
N ASN A 789 16.20 5.23 6.75
CA ASN A 789 17.20 5.58 5.73
C ASN A 789 18.56 5.95 6.35
N LYS A 790 18.56 6.65 7.49
CA LYS A 790 19.81 6.94 8.21
C LYS A 790 20.45 5.66 8.74
N LEU A 791 19.64 4.75 9.27
CA LEU A 791 20.13 3.44 9.74
C LEU A 791 20.65 2.59 8.58
N ALA A 792 19.93 2.56 7.45
CA ALA A 792 20.36 1.85 6.24
C ALA A 792 21.67 2.39 5.66
N ASN A 793 21.86 3.72 5.65
CA ASN A 793 23.12 4.33 5.21
C ASN A 793 24.29 3.97 6.14
N LYS A 794 24.09 4.02 7.47
CA LYS A 794 25.09 3.58 8.44
C LYS A 794 25.41 2.10 8.26
N LEU A 795 24.37 1.27 8.07
CA LEU A 795 24.55 -0.15 7.82
C LEU A 795 25.34 -0.41 6.53
N LYS A 796 25.09 0.37 5.48
CA LYS A 796 25.84 0.28 4.22
C LYS A 796 27.32 0.53 4.40
N GLU A 797 27.70 1.52 5.20
CA GLU A 797 29.09 1.80 5.52
C GLU A 797 29.72 0.62 6.28
N GLU A 798 29.07 0.15 7.33
CA GLU A 798 29.60 -0.95 8.16
C GLU A 798 29.66 -2.30 7.41
N VAL A 799 28.68 -2.60 6.55
CA VAL A 799 28.70 -3.83 5.72
C VAL A 799 29.80 -3.76 4.66
N SER A 800 30.10 -2.58 4.09
CA SER A 800 31.20 -2.44 3.13
C SER A 800 32.60 -2.70 3.76
N ASP A 801 32.73 -2.55 5.08
CA ASP A 801 33.95 -2.84 5.80
C ASP A 801 34.07 -4.33 6.20
N LEU A 802 32.99 -5.12 6.03
CA LEU A 802 33.01 -6.56 6.29
C LEU A 802 33.78 -7.30 5.20
N SER A 803 34.68 -8.21 5.58
CA SER A 803 35.31 -9.15 4.64
C SER A 803 34.29 -10.24 4.25
N LEU A 804 33.50 -9.99 3.23
CA LEU A 804 32.61 -10.96 2.60
C LEU A 804 33.37 -11.67 1.46
N ASP A 805 32.88 -12.86 1.08
CA ASP A 805 33.42 -13.60 -0.05
C ASP A 805 33.27 -12.78 -1.34
N PRO A 806 34.31 -12.62 -2.19
CA PRO A 806 34.26 -11.86 -3.42
C PRO A 806 33.23 -12.37 -4.44
N ASP A 807 32.86 -13.64 -4.37
CA ASP A 807 31.88 -14.26 -5.26
C ASP A 807 30.41 -13.93 -4.87
N LEU A 808 30.22 -13.30 -3.73
CA LEU A 808 28.92 -12.85 -3.24
C LEU A 808 28.66 -11.39 -3.63
N HIS A 809 27.44 -11.16 -4.11
CA HIS A 809 26.95 -9.80 -4.36
C HIS A 809 26.01 -9.37 -3.24
N TRP A 810 26.20 -8.16 -2.71
CA TRP A 810 25.28 -7.62 -1.72
C TRP A 810 24.76 -6.23 -2.11
N GLU A 811 23.55 -5.93 -1.69
CA GLU A 811 22.88 -4.65 -1.93
C GLU A 811 21.99 -4.26 -0.74
N ILE A 812 21.76 -2.95 -0.58
CA ILE A 812 20.79 -2.44 0.37
C ILE A 812 19.42 -2.39 -0.31
N GLY A 813 18.44 -3.01 0.33
CA GLY A 813 17.04 -3.00 -0.07
C GLY A 813 16.17 -2.14 0.84
N GLY A 814 14.87 -2.42 0.84
CA GLY A 814 13.90 -1.78 1.72
C GLY A 814 13.55 -0.34 1.33
N MET A 815 13.30 0.50 2.35
CA MET A 815 12.93 1.91 2.12
C MET A 815 14.03 2.69 1.41
N ALA A 816 15.29 2.41 1.76
CA ALA A 816 16.44 3.11 1.16
C ALA A 816 16.58 2.85 -0.35
N GLU A 817 16.27 1.65 -0.82
CA GLU A 817 16.23 1.32 -2.25
C GLU A 817 15.15 2.13 -2.98
N LYS A 818 13.93 2.16 -2.43
CA LYS A 818 12.81 2.91 -3.00
C LYS A 818 13.11 4.41 -3.08
N ASP A 819 13.69 4.97 -2.03
CA ASP A 819 14.07 6.39 -2.02
C ASP A 819 15.23 6.67 -2.98
N ALA A 820 16.19 5.74 -3.13
CA ALA A 820 17.28 5.83 -4.10
C ALA A 820 16.79 5.73 -5.56
N GLU A 821 15.73 4.99 -5.84
CA GLU A 821 15.06 4.96 -7.15
C GLU A 821 14.31 6.27 -7.45
N THR A 822 13.69 6.88 -6.43
CA THR A 822 12.86 8.08 -6.57
C THR A 822 13.67 9.37 -6.67
N LEU A 823 14.75 9.49 -5.92
CA LEU A 823 15.55 10.73 -5.82
C LEU A 823 16.11 11.22 -7.17
N PRO A 824 16.67 10.37 -8.06
CA PRO A 824 17.10 10.82 -9.39
C PRO A 824 15.94 11.30 -10.27
N GLN A 825 14.77 10.70 -10.16
CA GLN A 825 13.56 11.09 -10.91
C GLN A 825 13.11 12.49 -10.49
N VAL A 826 13.05 12.74 -9.19
CA VAL A 826 12.72 14.06 -8.62
C VAL A 826 13.76 15.11 -9.01
N THR A 827 15.05 14.78 -8.89
CA THR A 827 16.14 15.71 -9.22
C THR A 827 16.12 16.09 -10.70
N SER A 828 15.90 15.13 -11.60
CA SER A 828 15.77 15.41 -13.03
C SER A 828 14.54 16.26 -13.34
N GLY A 829 13.41 16.02 -12.65
CA GLY A 829 12.21 16.84 -12.73
C GLY A 829 12.48 18.30 -12.36
N VAL A 830 13.15 18.53 -11.23
CA VAL A 830 13.53 19.88 -10.78
C VAL A 830 14.49 20.57 -11.77
N MET A 831 15.48 19.84 -12.32
CA MET A 831 16.40 20.41 -13.30
C MET A 831 15.69 20.82 -14.60
N ILE A 832 14.79 19.97 -15.11
CA ILE A 832 13.99 20.29 -16.31
C ILE A 832 13.06 21.47 -16.02
N ALA A 833 12.45 21.54 -14.84
CA ALA A 833 11.63 22.67 -14.42
C ALA A 833 12.43 23.98 -14.40
N ALA A 834 13.62 23.98 -13.84
CA ALA A 834 14.52 25.14 -13.85
C ALA A 834 14.88 25.58 -15.28
N LEU A 835 15.10 24.63 -16.19
CA LEU A 835 15.36 24.89 -17.60
C LEU A 835 14.14 25.52 -18.31
N ILE A 836 12.95 24.99 -18.07
CA ILE A 836 11.70 25.54 -18.61
C ILE A 836 11.51 26.97 -18.11
N ILE A 837 11.67 27.21 -16.81
CA ILE A 837 11.61 28.58 -16.23
C ILE A 837 12.63 29.50 -16.89
N PHE A 838 13.86 29.03 -17.07
CA PHE A 838 14.89 29.81 -17.74
C PHE A 838 14.47 30.24 -19.15
N PHE A 839 13.90 29.36 -19.95
CA PHE A 839 13.42 29.71 -21.30
C PHE A 839 12.23 30.67 -21.26
N ILE A 840 11.28 30.51 -20.32
CA ILE A 840 10.17 31.45 -20.13
C ILE A 840 10.70 32.83 -19.78
N LEU A 841 11.66 32.91 -18.85
CA LEU A 841 12.30 34.17 -18.46
C LEU A 841 13.09 34.80 -19.61
N LEU A 842 13.80 33.99 -20.39
CA LEU A 842 14.55 34.46 -21.57
C LEU A 842 13.61 35.04 -22.63
N PHE A 843 12.50 34.37 -22.88
CA PHE A 843 11.47 34.85 -23.80
C PHE A 843 10.82 36.16 -23.31
N HIS A 844 10.56 36.27 -21.99
CA HIS A 844 9.98 37.43 -21.34
C HIS A 844 10.92 38.64 -21.39
N PHE A 845 12.13 38.52 -20.86
CA PHE A 845 13.09 39.63 -20.75
C PHE A 845 13.89 39.91 -22.04
N LYS A 846 13.96 38.93 -22.94
CA LYS A 846 14.80 38.99 -24.15
C LYS A 846 16.28 39.28 -23.88
N ARG A 847 16.75 39.03 -22.64
CA ARG A 847 18.12 39.25 -22.16
C ARG A 847 18.53 38.12 -21.22
N ILE A 848 19.61 37.42 -21.55
CA ILE A 848 20.13 36.30 -20.76
C ILE A 848 20.50 36.73 -19.33
N SER A 849 21.11 37.91 -19.17
CA SER A 849 21.54 38.39 -17.86
C SER A 849 20.38 38.58 -16.86
N LEU A 850 19.24 39.13 -17.30
CA LEU A 850 18.07 39.29 -16.43
C LEU A 850 17.41 37.95 -16.11
N ALA A 851 17.35 37.03 -17.06
CA ALA A 851 16.84 35.70 -16.85
C ALA A 851 17.69 34.94 -15.82
N LEU A 852 19.03 35.00 -15.92
CA LEU A 852 19.94 34.37 -14.96
C LEU A 852 19.86 35.01 -13.56
N VAL A 853 19.76 36.32 -13.46
CA VAL A 853 19.60 37.02 -12.17
C VAL A 853 18.31 36.56 -11.48
N ASN A 854 17.20 36.50 -12.22
CA ASN A 854 15.93 36.00 -11.64
C ASN A 854 16.02 34.53 -11.27
N LEU A 855 16.59 33.68 -12.12
CA LEU A 855 16.78 32.25 -11.83
C LEU A 855 17.67 32.04 -10.58
N SER A 856 18.71 32.85 -10.39
CA SER A 856 19.59 32.72 -9.21
C SER A 856 18.87 33.03 -7.89
N SER A 857 17.80 33.83 -7.92
CA SER A 857 17.01 34.13 -6.72
C SER A 857 16.27 32.88 -6.19
N MET A 858 15.95 31.90 -7.06
CA MET A 858 15.27 30.66 -6.67
C MET A 858 16.09 29.87 -5.66
N THR A 859 17.41 29.87 -5.76
CA THR A 859 18.27 29.06 -4.88
C THR A 859 18.22 29.51 -3.42
N LEU A 860 17.81 30.76 -3.14
CA LEU A 860 17.66 31.27 -1.78
C LEU A 860 16.47 30.59 -1.02
N CYS A 861 15.49 30.04 -1.71
CA CYS A 861 14.36 29.37 -1.05
C CYS A 861 14.82 28.15 -0.25
N ILE A 862 15.91 27.49 -0.66
CA ILE A 862 16.44 26.30 0.02
C ILE A 862 16.76 26.60 1.49
N PHE A 863 17.33 27.77 1.77
CA PHE A 863 17.62 28.19 3.14
C PHE A 863 16.34 28.32 4.00
N GLY A 864 15.32 29.01 3.47
CA GLY A 864 14.04 29.17 4.17
C GLY A 864 13.33 27.86 4.41
N ALA A 865 13.28 27.00 3.38
CA ALA A 865 12.69 25.68 3.48
C ALA A 865 13.43 24.79 4.51
N ALA A 866 14.77 24.75 4.45
CA ALA A 866 15.59 23.99 5.38
C ALA A 866 15.40 24.40 6.84
N ILE A 867 15.38 25.72 7.11
CA ILE A 867 15.13 26.26 8.46
C ILE A 867 13.70 25.93 8.93
N GLY A 868 12.71 26.10 8.03
CA GLY A 868 11.32 25.76 8.35
C GLY A 868 11.16 24.30 8.77
N LEU A 869 11.72 23.38 8.00
CA LEU A 869 11.71 21.94 8.31
C LEU A 869 12.46 21.62 9.61
N LEU A 870 13.62 22.27 9.84
CA LEU A 870 14.40 22.06 11.05
C LEU A 870 13.65 22.51 12.31
N ILE A 871 12.91 23.62 12.24
CA ILE A 871 12.14 24.16 13.37
C ILE A 871 10.90 23.30 13.65
N THR A 872 10.24 22.83 12.59
CA THR A 872 9.01 22.02 12.72
C THR A 872 9.28 20.56 12.98
N GLY A 873 10.51 20.08 12.73
CA GLY A 873 10.90 18.68 12.91
C GLY A 873 10.32 17.73 11.85
N PHE A 874 9.82 18.25 10.73
CA PHE A 874 9.31 17.42 9.64
C PHE A 874 10.43 16.85 8.77
N ASP A 875 10.21 15.61 8.29
CA ASP A 875 11.10 14.94 7.35
C ASP A 875 10.99 15.57 5.94
N VAL A 876 12.07 15.48 5.16
CA VAL A 876 12.06 15.84 3.74
C VAL A 876 11.26 14.76 2.99
N SER A 877 10.08 15.12 2.51
CA SER A 877 9.16 14.23 1.78
C SER A 877 8.94 14.71 0.35
N LEU A 878 8.32 13.87 -0.48
CA LEU A 878 7.93 14.25 -1.85
C LEU A 878 7.00 15.47 -1.83
N THR A 879 6.04 15.53 -0.92
CA THR A 879 5.14 16.68 -0.76
C THR A 879 5.90 17.95 -0.35
N CYS A 880 6.91 17.83 0.51
CA CYS A 880 7.81 18.93 0.85
C CYS A 880 8.57 19.44 -0.39
N ILE A 881 9.10 18.54 -1.22
CA ILE A 881 9.82 18.91 -2.46
C ILE A 881 8.88 19.63 -3.43
N LEU A 882 7.64 19.16 -3.59
CA LEU A 882 6.63 19.85 -4.39
C LEU A 882 6.33 21.26 -3.84
N GLY A 883 6.30 21.42 -2.51
CA GLY A 883 6.20 22.71 -1.84
C GLY A 883 7.38 23.64 -2.13
N VAL A 884 8.62 23.13 -2.10
CA VAL A 884 9.83 23.87 -2.47
C VAL A 884 9.79 24.31 -3.94
N VAL A 885 9.36 23.43 -4.84
CA VAL A 885 9.19 23.73 -6.27
C VAL A 885 8.13 24.82 -6.48
N SER A 886 7.03 24.79 -5.73
CA SER A 886 6.02 25.85 -5.72
C SER A 886 6.61 27.19 -5.26
N LEU A 887 7.39 27.15 -4.18
CA LEU A 887 8.08 28.35 -3.66
C LEU A 887 9.09 28.94 -4.67
N MET A 888 9.80 28.07 -5.42
CA MET A 888 10.67 28.53 -6.51
C MET A 888 9.87 29.30 -7.57
N GLY A 889 8.69 28.83 -7.94
CA GLY A 889 7.80 29.53 -8.87
C GLY A 889 7.34 30.90 -8.36
N ILE A 890 6.99 30.99 -7.08
CA ILE A 890 6.60 32.27 -6.44
C ILE A 890 7.75 33.29 -6.46
N LEU A 891 8.95 32.83 -6.14
CA LEU A 891 10.14 33.71 -6.15
C LEU A 891 10.45 34.25 -7.56
N VAL A 892 10.36 33.39 -8.58
CA VAL A 892 10.55 33.80 -9.98
C VAL A 892 9.55 34.89 -10.37
N ARG A 893 8.28 34.70 -9.99
CA ARG A 893 7.22 35.68 -10.22
C ARG A 893 7.51 37.01 -9.57
N ASN A 894 7.87 37.05 -8.31
CA ASN A 894 8.23 38.24 -7.59
C ASN A 894 9.42 38.94 -8.26
N GLY A 895 10.38 38.17 -8.74
CA GLY A 895 11.52 38.66 -9.51
C GLY A 895 11.11 39.26 -10.86
N ILE A 896 10.20 38.64 -11.62
CA ILE A 896 9.65 39.17 -12.88
C ILE A 896 9.05 40.57 -12.65
N ILE A 897 8.11 40.65 -11.70
CA ILE A 897 7.39 41.92 -11.43
C ILE A 897 8.34 43.04 -10.97
N MET A 898 9.33 42.71 -10.17
CA MET A 898 10.32 43.68 -9.69
C MET A 898 11.26 44.14 -10.80
N LEU A 899 11.77 43.21 -11.63
CA LEU A 899 12.69 43.52 -12.71
C LEU A 899 11.99 44.27 -13.86
N ASP A 900 10.75 43.95 -14.20
CA ASP A 900 9.94 44.68 -15.18
C ASP A 900 9.76 46.13 -14.77
N TYR A 901 9.43 46.35 -13.48
CA TYR A 901 9.27 47.72 -12.98
C TYR A 901 10.62 48.49 -12.96
N ALA A 902 11.73 47.81 -12.66
CA ALA A 902 13.04 48.43 -12.73
C ALA A 902 13.43 48.84 -14.19
N GLU A 903 13.13 47.98 -15.17
CA GLU A 903 13.36 48.28 -16.60
C GLU A 903 12.43 49.40 -17.12
N GLU A 904 11.19 49.45 -16.64
CA GLU A 904 10.25 50.57 -16.92
C GLU A 904 10.80 51.89 -16.41
N LEU A 905 11.29 51.95 -15.15
CA LEU A 905 11.89 53.15 -14.59
C LEU A 905 13.15 53.60 -15.37
N ARG A 906 13.91 52.65 -15.89
CA ARG A 906 15.08 52.97 -16.74
C ARG A 906 14.66 53.54 -18.10
N ARG A 907 13.64 52.96 -18.70
CA ARG A 907 13.18 53.35 -20.03
C ARG A 907 12.43 54.68 -19.99
N ASP A 908 11.53 54.88 -19.03
CA ASP A 908 10.59 56.01 -19.03
C ASP A 908 11.14 57.23 -18.27
N LYS A 909 11.97 57.02 -17.22
CA LYS A 909 12.56 58.07 -16.41
C LYS A 909 14.07 58.23 -16.59
N GLY A 910 14.73 57.40 -17.40
CA GLY A 910 16.17 57.49 -17.65
C GLY A 910 17.06 57.27 -16.43
N LEU A 911 16.57 56.56 -15.38
CA LEU A 911 17.30 56.33 -14.16
C LEU A 911 18.51 55.39 -14.35
N SER A 912 19.52 55.55 -13.50
CA SER A 912 20.65 54.63 -13.47
C SER A 912 20.16 53.23 -13.05
N VAL A 913 20.91 52.16 -13.42
CA VAL A 913 20.60 50.77 -13.04
C VAL A 913 20.45 50.63 -11.51
N LYS A 914 21.33 51.29 -10.77
CA LYS A 914 21.33 51.26 -9.30
C LYS A 914 20.09 51.93 -8.71
N ASP A 915 19.75 53.12 -9.20
CA ASP A 915 18.60 53.86 -8.68
C ASP A 915 17.28 53.24 -9.09
N ALA A 916 17.18 52.70 -10.30
CA ALA A 916 16.02 52.00 -10.77
C ALA A 916 15.77 50.71 -9.95
N ALA A 917 16.80 49.92 -9.69
CA ALA A 917 16.70 48.72 -8.88
C ALA A 917 16.33 49.02 -7.42
N PHE A 918 16.93 50.10 -6.85
CA PHE A 918 16.61 50.54 -5.50
C PHE A 918 15.15 50.99 -5.38
N GLN A 919 14.67 51.84 -6.27
CA GLN A 919 13.28 52.30 -6.28
C GLN A 919 12.28 51.18 -6.57
N ALA A 920 12.63 50.24 -7.41
CA ALA A 920 11.80 49.07 -7.68
C ALA A 920 11.63 48.22 -6.41
N GLY A 921 12.73 47.93 -5.71
CA GLY A 921 12.69 47.17 -4.47
C GLY A 921 11.87 47.88 -3.39
N GLU A 922 12.07 49.18 -3.19
CA GLU A 922 11.34 49.99 -2.20
C GLU A 922 9.83 50.01 -2.46
N ARG A 923 9.42 50.14 -3.71
CA ARG A 923 8.00 50.24 -4.08
C ARG A 923 7.30 48.91 -4.09
N ARG A 924 7.96 47.84 -4.52
CA ARG A 924 7.39 46.50 -4.60
C ARG A 924 7.40 45.75 -3.27
N MET A 925 8.06 46.23 -2.25
CA MET A 925 8.07 45.64 -0.90
C MET A 925 6.68 45.41 -0.36
N ARG A 926 5.78 46.39 -0.41
CA ARG A 926 4.43 46.29 0.16
C ARG A 926 3.60 45.17 -0.52
N PRO A 927 3.43 45.17 -1.87
CA PRO A 927 2.72 44.12 -2.55
C PRO A 927 3.30 42.73 -2.28
N ILE A 928 4.63 42.55 -2.39
CA ILE A 928 5.30 41.26 -2.18
C ILE A 928 5.15 40.79 -0.72
N PHE A 929 5.28 41.68 0.27
CA PHE A 929 5.08 41.34 1.65
C PHE A 929 3.64 40.93 1.95
N LEU A 930 2.66 41.64 1.35
CA LEU A 930 1.25 41.35 1.53
C LEU A 930 0.90 39.97 0.99
N THR A 931 1.39 39.63 -0.19
CA THR A 931 1.13 38.32 -0.83
C THR A 931 1.84 37.22 -0.09
N SER A 932 3.09 37.42 0.33
CA SER A 932 3.84 36.42 1.14
C SER A 932 3.23 36.21 2.55
N ALA A 933 2.63 37.26 3.12
CA ALA A 933 1.95 37.16 4.41
C ALA A 933 0.56 36.47 4.28
N ALA A 934 -0.06 36.54 3.10
CA ALA A 934 -1.32 35.89 2.81
C ALA A 934 -1.12 34.41 2.43
N ALA A 935 -0.01 34.06 1.79
CA ALA A 935 0.39 32.70 1.45
C ALA A 935 0.84 31.90 2.67
#